data_0b0ec219887e344a079ad409b8da2793
#
_entry.id   0b0ec219887e344a079ad409b8da2793
#
_cell.length_a   1.000
_cell.length_b   1.000
_cell.length_c   1.000
_cell.angle_alpha   90.00
_cell.angle_beta   90.00
_cell.angle_gamma   90.00
#
_symmetry.space_group_name_H-M   'P 1'
#
loop_
_entity.id
_entity.type
_entity.pdbx_description
1 polymer ?
#
loop_
_entity_poly.entity_id
_entity_poly.type
_entity_poly.pdbx_seq_one_letter_code
_entity_poly.pdbx_strand_id
1 'polypeptide(L)'
;MSAPRNVSPPRNESALLSPCPKAAALALLGGASLLTLVIAATPSCAEGTAAATLSELSIEGAAASSLTVPSVAAQRAAVNATVGSVAFVDAKDFQDRYANTLRDTLKDVPGVYVQERYGQELRLSVRGSGISRGFHLRGLELLQDGIPLNLADGSGDFYQVDPLGLRSIEVYKGGNALTFGATTLGGAINVVTPTAQTAFAPNILRIDGGAFNTIRENVQVSRISGPVDFLVNGTITNSDGYRDHETQRTQNFNANLGYQLAPGVETRFYAGVYLTDQKLPGTLSLFNALNNPTLANPSAIAGNQSRKVETERIANRTSFPLDVGKLDIDTWAIHKSLYHPIFQVIDQDGWTYGIAPHWAGTFEVAGYRNDLILGLRAFAGQNSAFQFVNVAGQRGAQTLRAVQSASNYEAYGENRFWFLPDVALMAGAKAFSSNRTYSNKGGFSGANAFPASANETYAGINPKVGLLWQPLPDLQVFGDITGSRDVPDFSDLVQQNTLNTTFVLLRAQRAVTYEAGTRGRIDRLSWDVTLYRSEIRDELINFSINPGLNIPAATFNAPRTRHQGVEAAIALDLARDLIGTGDAVVVSQIWTHNDFHFLADPVFGDNQIAGIPRDVLRTVLTYRNREGFHVSPSVDWVPQGAFADHANSLRVPGYALLNVQAGYDFQNGVSVFVDARNLTDARYVSDISVVTDARTVAGGPVAFYPGVGRSIFGGIRAGF
;
A
#
# COMPACT_ATOMS: atom_id res chain seq x y z
N MET A 1 -36.53 1.50 -66.77
CA MET A 1 -35.74 1.43 -68.01
C MET A 1 -34.26 1.52 -67.68
N SER A 2 -33.60 0.46 -68.00
CA SER A 2 -32.16 0.16 -68.25
C SER A 2 -31.18 0.26 -67.12
N ALA A 3 -30.90 -0.90 -66.55
CA ALA A 3 -29.57 -1.35 -66.15
C ALA A 3 -28.82 -1.86 -67.40
N PRO A 4 -27.63 -2.46 -67.39
CA PRO A 4 -26.40 -2.29 -66.55
C PRO A 4 -25.12 -2.23 -67.40
N ARG A 5 -23.94 -2.18 -66.80
CA ARG A 5 -22.77 -2.93 -67.29
C ARG A 5 -21.63 -3.03 -66.30
N ASN A 6 -21.30 -4.27 -65.97
CA ASN A 6 -20.07 -4.79 -65.41
C ASN A 6 -18.82 -4.41 -66.22
N VAL A 7 -17.69 -4.20 -65.54
CA VAL A 7 -16.36 -4.70 -65.96
C VAL A 7 -15.49 -4.94 -64.76
N SER A 8 -14.96 -6.14 -64.62
CA SER A 8 -13.97 -6.63 -63.66
C SER A 8 -12.53 -6.42 -64.16
N PRO A 9 -11.48 -6.79 -63.42
CA PRO A 9 -10.22 -6.07 -63.19
C PRO A 9 -9.07 -6.54 -64.09
N PRO A 10 -7.90 -6.00 -63.95
CA PRO A 10 -6.71 -6.82 -64.07
C PRO A 10 -5.72 -6.75 -62.90
N ARG A 11 -4.94 -7.78 -62.88
CA ARG A 11 -3.96 -8.28 -61.95
C ARG A 11 -2.63 -7.55 -61.99
N ASN A 12 -1.94 -7.67 -60.82
CA ASN A 12 -0.49 -7.80 -60.59
C ASN A 12 0.45 -6.72 -61.14
N GLU A 13 1.20 -6.14 -60.18
CA GLU A 13 2.65 -6.32 -60.17
C GLU A 13 3.28 -5.91 -58.81
N SER A 14 4.22 -6.75 -58.41
CA SER A 14 5.09 -6.71 -57.27
C SER A 14 6.09 -5.55 -57.34
N ALA A 15 6.34 -4.86 -56.21
CA ALA A 15 7.68 -4.32 -55.94
C ALA A 15 7.89 -3.89 -54.49
N LEU A 16 8.84 -4.55 -53.88
CA LEU A 16 9.89 -4.07 -52.98
C LEU A 16 9.52 -3.54 -51.58
N LEU A 17 9.71 -4.45 -50.67
CA LEU A 17 10.01 -4.24 -49.26
C LEU A 17 11.27 -3.35 -49.09
N SER A 18 11.15 -2.28 -48.31
CA SER A 18 12.28 -1.58 -47.67
C SER A 18 12.26 -1.84 -46.17
N PRO A 19 13.38 -2.13 -45.55
CA PRO A 19 13.43 -2.67 -44.20
C PRO A 19 13.31 -1.59 -43.13
N CYS A 20 12.50 -1.91 -42.13
CA CYS A 20 12.44 -1.22 -40.86
C CYS A 20 13.77 -1.39 -40.10
N PRO A 21 14.29 -0.36 -39.41
CA PRO A 21 15.53 -0.49 -38.62
C PRO A 21 15.30 -1.38 -37.42
N LYS A 22 16.13 -2.38 -37.28
CA LYS A 22 16.21 -3.29 -36.14
C LYS A 22 16.56 -2.53 -34.88
N ALA A 23 15.65 -2.49 -33.92
CA ALA A 23 15.97 -2.20 -32.55
C ALA A 23 16.86 -3.34 -32.03
N ALA A 24 18.09 -3.03 -31.63
CA ALA A 24 18.97 -3.96 -30.96
C ALA A 24 18.41 -4.20 -29.53
N ALA A 25 17.70 -5.30 -29.38
CA ALA A 25 17.36 -5.83 -28.07
C ALA A 25 18.60 -6.48 -27.50
N LEU A 26 19.16 -5.92 -26.44
CA LEU A 26 20.12 -6.58 -25.58
C LEU A 26 19.36 -7.70 -24.85
N ALA A 27 19.43 -8.90 -25.40
CA ALA A 27 18.93 -10.09 -24.73
C ALA A 27 19.89 -10.47 -23.60
N LEU A 28 19.60 -10.02 -22.39
CA LEU A 28 20.11 -10.64 -21.18
C LEU A 28 19.23 -11.84 -20.88
N LEU A 29 19.78 -13.00 -21.15
CA LEU A 29 19.23 -14.34 -21.00
C LEU A 29 18.59 -14.55 -19.62
N GLY A 30 17.28 -14.63 -19.57
CA GLY A 30 16.48 -15.23 -18.52
C GLY A 30 16.29 -16.72 -18.77
N GLY A 31 17.32 -17.51 -18.53
CA GLY A 31 17.22 -18.97 -18.54
C GLY A 31 16.74 -19.46 -17.16
N ALA A 32 15.51 -19.92 -17.05
CA ALA A 32 15.05 -20.73 -15.94
C ALA A 32 15.66 -22.13 -16.08
N SER A 33 16.83 -22.36 -15.50
CA SER A 33 17.38 -23.69 -15.27
C SER A 33 17.33 -23.96 -13.77
N LEU A 34 16.51 -24.90 -13.36
CA LEU A 34 16.55 -25.52 -12.05
C LEU A 34 17.95 -26.16 -11.86
N LEU A 35 18.80 -25.52 -11.09
CA LEU A 35 20.08 -26.11 -10.66
C LEU A 35 19.81 -26.95 -9.43
N THR A 36 19.78 -28.25 -9.60
CA THR A 36 19.91 -29.23 -8.53
C THR A 36 21.33 -29.18 -7.99
N LEU A 37 21.53 -28.46 -6.90
CA LEU A 37 22.81 -28.44 -6.19
C LEU A 37 22.84 -29.56 -5.15
N VAL A 38 23.51 -30.66 -5.48
CA VAL A 38 23.90 -31.69 -4.50
C VAL A 38 25.12 -31.15 -3.76
N ILE A 39 24.97 -30.78 -2.50
CA ILE A 39 26.09 -30.40 -1.62
C ILE A 39 26.60 -31.68 -0.95
N ALA A 40 27.73 -32.16 -1.39
CA ALA A 40 28.54 -33.11 -0.63
C ALA A 40 29.36 -32.33 0.41
N ALA A 41 28.99 -32.43 1.67
CA ALA A 41 29.74 -31.85 2.77
C ALA A 41 30.93 -32.78 3.16
N THR A 42 32.14 -32.29 3.01
CA THR A 42 33.32 -32.86 3.72
C THR A 42 33.66 -31.94 4.89
N PRO A 43 33.83 -32.46 6.11
CA PRO A 43 34.23 -31.62 7.24
C PRO A 43 35.75 -31.37 7.17
N SER A 44 36.12 -30.09 7.09
CA SER A 44 37.49 -29.66 7.34
C SER A 44 37.49 -28.76 8.57
N CYS A 45 38.08 -29.25 9.66
CA CYS A 45 38.47 -28.44 10.80
C CYS A 45 39.61 -27.51 10.40
N ALA A 46 39.43 -26.21 10.58
CA ALA A 46 40.52 -25.25 10.67
C ALA A 46 40.17 -24.19 11.72
N GLU A 47 41.07 -24.08 12.69
CA GLU A 47 41.01 -23.15 13.81
C GLU A 47 41.09 -21.69 13.38
N GLY A 48 40.38 -20.91 14.12
CA GLY A 48 40.43 -19.51 14.46
C GLY A 48 41.24 -18.49 13.63
N THR A 49 40.48 -17.61 13.03
CA THR A 49 40.73 -16.16 13.12
C THR A 49 39.34 -15.48 13.08
N ALA A 50 39.05 -14.72 14.13
CA ALA A 50 37.85 -13.93 14.23
C ALA A 50 37.80 -12.98 13.03
N ALA A 51 37.00 -13.34 12.01
CA ALA A 51 36.57 -12.41 11.00
C ALA A 51 35.69 -11.38 11.71
N ALA A 52 36.17 -10.14 11.81
CA ALA A 52 35.40 -9.00 12.24
C ALA A 52 34.19 -8.93 11.31
N THR A 53 33.05 -9.38 11.80
CA THR A 53 31.78 -8.99 11.27
C THR A 53 31.78 -7.47 11.26
N LEU A 54 31.70 -6.86 10.08
CA LEU A 54 31.29 -5.48 9.94
C LEU A 54 29.84 -5.44 10.41
N SER A 55 29.64 -5.43 11.74
CA SER A 55 28.49 -4.82 12.33
C SER A 55 28.40 -3.44 11.69
N GLU A 56 27.26 -3.11 11.11
CA GLU A 56 26.92 -1.72 10.89
C GLU A 56 27.34 -0.99 12.16
N LEU A 57 28.34 -0.12 12.04
CA LEU A 57 28.68 0.81 13.09
C LEU A 57 27.58 1.88 13.06
N SER A 58 26.35 1.49 13.46
CA SER A 58 25.43 2.44 14.00
C SER A 58 26.06 2.80 15.34
N ILE A 59 26.60 4.00 15.45
CA ILE A 59 26.73 4.66 16.73
C ILE A 59 25.28 4.93 17.19
N GLU A 60 24.57 3.89 17.59
CA GLU A 60 23.45 4.01 18.49
C GLU A 60 24.10 4.34 19.84
N GLY A 61 24.32 5.62 20.10
CA GLY A 61 24.37 6.10 21.46
C GLY A 61 23.12 5.51 22.13
N ALA A 62 23.27 4.89 23.31
CA ALA A 62 22.21 4.17 24.01
C ALA A 62 20.90 4.95 23.86
N ALA A 63 20.08 4.54 22.90
CA ALA A 63 18.83 5.22 22.56
C ALA A 63 17.99 5.15 23.82
N ALA A 64 17.60 6.29 24.37
CA ALA A 64 16.71 6.34 25.51
C ALA A 64 15.48 5.53 25.14
N SER A 65 15.19 4.46 25.88
CA SER A 65 14.12 3.54 25.55
C SER A 65 12.77 4.20 25.86
N SER A 66 12.00 4.50 24.84
CA SER A 66 10.59 4.90 25.00
C SER A 66 9.74 3.64 25.23
N LEU A 67 8.78 3.70 26.14
CA LEU A 67 7.82 2.63 26.36
C LEU A 67 6.74 2.62 25.28
N THR A 68 6.46 3.79 24.70
CA THR A 68 5.42 3.96 23.67
C THR A 68 5.95 3.68 22.27
N VAL A 69 7.27 3.87 22.03
CA VAL A 69 7.87 3.67 20.70
C VAL A 69 9.18 2.88 20.84
N PRO A 70 9.21 1.60 20.46
CA PRO A 70 10.41 0.76 20.53
C PRO A 70 11.47 1.20 19.52
N SER A 71 12.72 0.80 19.72
CA SER A 71 13.79 1.02 18.75
C SER A 71 13.50 0.33 17.41
N VAL A 72 14.17 0.75 16.31
CA VAL A 72 14.04 0.12 14.98
C VAL A 72 14.41 -1.36 15.05
N ALA A 73 15.47 -1.71 15.78
CA ALA A 73 15.89 -3.10 15.95
C ALA A 73 14.81 -3.94 16.68
N ALA A 74 14.23 -3.41 17.76
CA ALA A 74 13.17 -4.10 18.49
C ALA A 74 11.89 -4.25 17.64
N GLN A 75 11.53 -3.25 16.85
CA GLN A 75 10.41 -3.35 15.91
C GLN A 75 10.66 -4.40 14.83
N ARG A 76 11.83 -4.39 14.19
CA ARG A 76 12.20 -5.40 13.20
C ARG A 76 12.15 -6.82 13.79
N ALA A 77 12.66 -6.99 15.01
CA ALA A 77 12.59 -8.27 15.72
C ALA A 77 11.14 -8.70 16.00
N ALA A 78 10.27 -7.78 16.42
CA ALA A 78 8.85 -8.05 16.67
C ALA A 78 8.11 -8.45 15.37
N VAL A 79 8.36 -7.73 14.27
CA VAL A 79 7.81 -8.07 12.95
C VAL A 79 8.28 -9.47 12.52
N ASN A 80 9.58 -9.73 12.60
CA ASN A 80 10.15 -11.03 12.21
C ASN A 80 9.70 -12.19 13.11
N ALA A 81 9.28 -11.91 14.33
CA ALA A 81 8.73 -12.92 15.22
C ALA A 81 7.28 -13.32 14.87
N THR A 82 6.64 -12.62 13.94
CA THR A 82 5.28 -12.98 13.47
C THR A 82 5.35 -14.27 12.64
N VAL A 83 4.46 -15.21 12.95
CA VAL A 83 4.26 -16.43 12.15
C VAL A 83 3.43 -16.04 10.93
N GLY A 84 4.05 -16.07 9.76
CA GLY A 84 3.42 -15.68 8.50
C GLY A 84 4.22 -14.62 7.72
N SER A 85 3.70 -14.24 6.56
CA SER A 85 4.36 -13.28 5.67
C SER A 85 4.24 -11.85 6.20
N VAL A 86 5.39 -11.23 6.44
CA VAL A 86 5.53 -9.84 6.92
C VAL A 86 6.70 -9.17 6.24
N ALA A 87 6.74 -7.84 6.25
CA ALA A 87 7.92 -7.09 5.80
C ALA A 87 8.16 -5.88 6.71
N PHE A 88 9.42 -5.50 6.83
CA PHE A 88 9.86 -4.31 7.55
C PHE A 88 10.68 -3.44 6.60
N VAL A 89 10.26 -2.18 6.40
CA VAL A 89 10.94 -1.19 5.57
C VAL A 89 11.48 -0.09 6.49
N ASP A 90 12.79 0.11 6.46
CA ASP A 90 13.44 1.19 7.20
C ASP A 90 13.39 2.50 6.40
N ALA A 91 13.34 3.66 7.06
CA ALA A 91 13.43 4.96 6.38
C ALA A 91 14.71 5.10 5.54
N LYS A 92 15.80 4.49 5.96
CA LYS A 92 17.07 4.43 5.21
C LYS A 92 16.90 3.87 3.79
N ASP A 93 15.89 3.01 3.57
CA ASP A 93 15.64 2.40 2.27
C ASP A 93 14.99 3.36 1.26
N PHE A 94 14.41 4.48 1.73
CA PHE A 94 13.71 5.43 0.87
C PHE A 94 13.98 6.92 1.14
N GLN A 95 14.72 7.27 2.18
CA GLN A 95 14.98 8.67 2.52
C GLN A 95 15.87 9.41 1.51
N ASP A 96 16.78 8.70 0.83
CA ASP A 96 17.74 9.28 -0.13
C ASP A 96 17.24 9.17 -1.59
N ARG A 97 15.92 9.27 -1.77
CA ARG A 97 15.22 9.34 -3.05
C ARG A 97 13.98 10.23 -2.96
N TYR A 98 13.38 10.56 -4.08
CA TYR A 98 12.12 11.30 -4.12
C TYR A 98 10.96 10.37 -3.76
N ALA A 99 10.76 10.11 -2.46
CA ALA A 99 9.63 9.32 -1.97
C ALA A 99 8.43 10.24 -1.70
N ASN A 100 7.41 10.20 -2.55
CA ASN A 100 6.22 11.04 -2.46
C ASN A 100 5.00 10.30 -1.89
N THR A 101 4.91 9.01 -2.13
CA THR A 101 3.76 8.19 -1.72
C THR A 101 4.21 6.84 -1.16
N LEU A 102 3.27 6.05 -0.64
CA LEU A 102 3.54 4.66 -0.23
C LEU A 102 4.03 3.78 -1.39
N ARG A 103 3.78 4.13 -2.66
CA ARG A 103 4.40 3.44 -3.79
C ARG A 103 5.92 3.50 -3.73
N ASP A 104 6.47 4.68 -3.45
CA ASP A 104 7.91 4.87 -3.42
C ASP A 104 8.58 4.15 -2.25
N THR A 105 7.86 3.94 -1.16
CA THR A 105 8.37 3.27 0.04
C THR A 105 8.19 1.76 0.01
N LEU A 106 7.14 1.24 -0.67
CA LEU A 106 6.77 -0.18 -0.64
C LEU A 106 7.09 -0.94 -1.93
N LYS A 107 7.66 -0.30 -2.94
CA LYS A 107 7.97 -0.94 -4.24
C LYS A 107 8.95 -2.12 -4.16
N ASP A 108 9.71 -2.20 -3.08
CA ASP A 108 10.67 -3.28 -2.83
C ASP A 108 10.08 -4.39 -1.93
N VAL A 109 8.77 -4.33 -1.59
CA VAL A 109 8.07 -5.32 -0.78
C VAL A 109 7.27 -6.28 -1.68
N PRO A 110 7.63 -7.57 -1.77
CA PRO A 110 6.88 -8.52 -2.59
C PRO A 110 5.47 -8.73 -2.04
N GLY A 111 4.50 -8.96 -2.93
CA GLY A 111 3.08 -9.12 -2.58
C GLY A 111 2.32 -7.81 -2.34
N VAL A 112 3.02 -6.67 -2.34
CA VAL A 112 2.40 -5.34 -2.31
C VAL A 112 2.47 -4.74 -3.71
N TYR A 113 1.32 -4.54 -4.33
CA TYR A 113 1.22 -3.93 -5.65
C TYR A 113 0.61 -2.55 -5.55
N VAL A 114 1.37 -1.53 -5.97
CA VAL A 114 0.95 -0.13 -5.89
C VAL A 114 0.89 0.47 -7.28
N GLN A 115 -0.29 0.90 -7.68
CA GLN A 115 -0.57 1.58 -8.94
C GLN A 115 -0.71 3.08 -8.71
N GLU A 116 -0.02 3.85 -9.53
CA GLU A 116 -0.07 5.31 -9.52
C GLU A 116 -1.14 5.79 -10.49
N ARG A 117 -1.92 6.78 -10.10
CA ARG A 117 -2.92 7.41 -10.94
C ARG A 117 -2.51 8.80 -11.37
N TYR A 118 -2.48 9.70 -10.42
CA TYR A 118 -2.06 11.10 -10.59
C TYR A 118 -1.79 11.72 -9.22
N GLY A 119 -0.75 12.54 -9.16
CA GLY A 119 -0.37 13.23 -7.92
C GLY A 119 -0.07 12.27 -6.78
N GLN A 120 -0.78 12.38 -5.67
CA GLN A 120 -0.66 11.47 -4.53
C GLN A 120 -1.69 10.33 -4.55
N GLU A 121 -2.57 10.29 -5.55
CA GLU A 121 -3.53 9.22 -5.66
C GLU A 121 -2.89 7.92 -6.13
N LEU A 122 -3.05 6.90 -5.35
CA LEU A 122 -2.58 5.56 -5.65
C LEU A 122 -3.65 4.52 -5.30
N ARG A 123 -3.55 3.37 -5.93
CA ARG A 123 -4.26 2.16 -5.53
C ARG A 123 -3.24 1.16 -5.03
N LEU A 124 -3.42 0.70 -3.80
CA LEU A 124 -2.57 -0.29 -3.17
C LEU A 124 -3.36 -1.56 -2.94
N SER A 125 -2.79 -2.68 -3.33
CA SER A 125 -3.34 -4.01 -3.14
C SER A 125 -2.29 -4.92 -2.52
N VAL A 126 -2.68 -5.65 -1.49
CA VAL A 126 -1.90 -6.75 -0.93
C VAL A 126 -2.68 -8.03 -1.19
N ARG A 127 -2.10 -8.96 -1.96
CA ARG A 127 -2.72 -10.26 -2.31
C ARG A 127 -4.12 -10.13 -2.95
N GLY A 128 -4.33 -9.05 -3.70
CA GLY A 128 -5.61 -8.80 -4.37
C GLY A 128 -6.66 -8.07 -3.52
N SER A 129 -6.35 -7.66 -2.27
CA SER A 129 -7.26 -6.82 -1.48
C SER A 129 -7.60 -5.54 -2.22
N GLY A 130 -8.90 -5.19 -2.29
CA GLY A 130 -9.35 -4.01 -3.00
C GLY A 130 -9.07 -4.02 -4.50
N ILE A 131 -8.81 -5.19 -5.08
CA ILE A 131 -8.64 -5.38 -6.54
C ILE A 131 -9.82 -4.75 -7.29
N SER A 132 -9.53 -4.09 -8.39
CA SER A 132 -10.48 -3.33 -9.22
C SER A 132 -11.16 -2.13 -8.54
N ARG A 133 -10.95 -1.90 -7.24
CA ARG A 133 -11.51 -0.74 -6.55
C ARG A 133 -10.84 0.57 -7.02
N GLY A 134 -11.68 1.53 -7.38
CA GLY A 134 -11.23 2.78 -7.97
C GLY A 134 -10.81 3.87 -6.99
N PHE A 135 -11.11 3.76 -5.70
CA PHE A 135 -10.88 4.77 -4.67
C PHE A 135 -11.00 4.14 -3.28
N HIS A 136 -10.41 4.75 -2.28
CA HIS A 136 -10.29 4.25 -0.92
C HIS A 136 -9.59 2.88 -0.81
N LEU A 137 -9.13 2.53 0.36
CA LEU A 137 -8.62 1.20 0.64
C LEU A 137 -9.77 0.23 0.99
N ARG A 138 -9.57 -1.05 0.69
CA ARG A 138 -10.45 -2.13 1.16
C ARG A 138 -9.62 -3.36 1.48
N GLY A 139 -10.07 -4.10 2.50
CA GLY A 139 -9.40 -5.33 2.90
C GLY A 139 -7.98 -5.09 3.39
N LEU A 140 -7.70 -3.89 3.88
CA LEU A 140 -6.42 -3.48 4.41
C LEU A 140 -6.64 -2.52 5.58
N GLU A 141 -5.98 -2.75 6.69
CA GLU A 141 -5.94 -1.81 7.79
C GLU A 141 -4.67 -0.96 7.70
N LEU A 142 -4.85 0.35 7.62
CA LEU A 142 -3.77 1.34 7.64
C LEU A 142 -3.67 1.92 9.04
N LEU A 143 -2.47 1.82 9.62
CA LEU A 143 -2.19 2.31 10.97
C LEU A 143 -1.05 3.32 10.94
N GLN A 144 -1.08 4.24 11.88
CA GLN A 144 0.08 5.08 12.20
C GLN A 144 0.40 4.93 13.69
N ASP A 145 1.63 4.49 13.97
CA ASP A 145 2.09 4.21 15.33
C ASP A 145 1.22 3.15 16.04
N GLY A 146 0.70 2.18 15.28
CA GLY A 146 -0.18 1.12 15.76
C GLY A 146 -1.64 1.53 15.97
N ILE A 147 -2.00 2.79 15.73
CA ILE A 147 -3.34 3.34 15.91
C ILE A 147 -4.01 3.55 14.54
N PRO A 148 -5.28 3.13 14.34
CA PRO A 148 -5.94 3.18 13.05
C PRO A 148 -5.98 4.57 12.39
N LEU A 149 -5.77 4.60 11.07
CA LEU A 149 -6.05 5.72 10.19
C LEU A 149 -7.35 5.51 9.39
N ASN A 150 -7.88 4.28 9.37
CA ASN A 150 -9.17 4.00 8.75
C ASN A 150 -10.30 4.72 9.47
N LEU A 151 -11.32 5.12 8.71
CA LEU A 151 -12.57 5.61 9.26
C LEU A 151 -13.40 4.47 9.86
N ALA A 152 -14.46 4.79 10.60
CA ALA A 152 -15.24 3.80 11.33
C ALA A 152 -15.92 2.76 10.44
N ASP A 153 -16.22 3.06 9.18
CA ASP A 153 -16.77 2.13 8.22
C ASP A 153 -15.71 1.20 7.58
N GLY A 154 -14.42 1.41 7.86
CA GLY A 154 -13.30 0.67 7.31
C GLY A 154 -12.65 1.33 6.09
N SER A 155 -13.26 2.38 5.53
CA SER A 155 -12.65 3.15 4.44
C SER A 155 -11.43 3.95 4.93
N GLY A 156 -10.60 4.40 4.02
CA GLY A 156 -9.42 5.22 4.33
C GLY A 156 -8.67 5.59 3.06
N ASP A 157 -7.71 6.49 3.21
CA ASP A 157 -6.95 7.03 2.09
C ASP A 157 -5.45 6.92 2.36
N PHE A 158 -4.70 6.47 1.35
CA PHE A 158 -3.24 6.33 1.47
C PHE A 158 -2.50 7.67 1.38
N TYR A 159 -3.08 8.67 0.75
CA TYR A 159 -2.42 9.95 0.48
C TYR A 159 -2.19 10.81 1.74
N GLN A 160 -2.83 10.49 2.86
CA GLN A 160 -2.56 11.16 4.15
C GLN A 160 -1.21 10.76 4.78
N VAL A 161 -0.54 9.72 4.26
CA VAL A 161 0.76 9.28 4.76
C VAL A 161 1.87 10.05 4.05
N ASP A 162 2.67 10.78 4.83
CA ASP A 162 3.87 11.48 4.34
C ASP A 162 5.13 10.63 4.56
N PRO A 163 5.78 10.14 3.48
CA PRO A 163 7.01 9.37 3.61
C PRO A 163 8.15 10.08 4.36
N LEU A 164 8.21 11.42 4.31
CA LEU A 164 9.26 12.18 4.99
C LEU A 164 9.07 12.27 6.50
N GLY A 165 7.86 12.00 6.98
CA GLY A 165 7.53 11.92 8.41
C GLY A 165 7.68 10.52 9.00
N LEU A 166 8.22 9.52 8.27
CA LEU A 166 8.28 8.14 8.71
C LEU A 166 9.70 7.73 9.13
N ARG A 167 9.74 6.83 10.12
CA ARG A 167 10.95 6.12 10.56
C ARG A 167 11.00 4.70 9.99
N SER A 168 9.85 4.03 9.90
CA SER A 168 9.74 2.67 9.38
C SER A 168 8.31 2.38 8.92
N ILE A 169 8.17 1.30 8.15
CA ILE A 169 6.87 0.76 7.75
C ILE A 169 6.88 -0.73 8.03
N GLU A 170 5.83 -1.23 8.65
CA GLU A 170 5.59 -2.63 8.92
C GLU A 170 4.44 -3.11 8.05
N VAL A 171 4.62 -4.20 7.33
CA VAL A 171 3.59 -4.79 6.46
C VAL A 171 3.29 -6.20 6.94
N TYR A 172 2.05 -6.44 7.32
CA TYR A 172 1.53 -7.74 7.73
C TYR A 172 0.52 -8.20 6.69
N LYS A 173 0.83 -9.25 5.94
CA LYS A 173 0.02 -9.66 4.80
C LYS A 173 -1.02 -10.71 5.21
N GLY A 174 -2.24 -10.58 4.69
CA GLY A 174 -3.35 -11.48 5.03
C GLY A 174 -3.74 -11.41 6.51
N GLY A 175 -4.14 -12.53 7.11
CA GLY A 175 -4.55 -12.61 8.51
C GLY A 175 -3.43 -12.47 9.55
N ASN A 176 -2.24 -11.97 9.18
CA ASN A 176 -1.07 -11.95 10.05
C ASN A 176 -0.96 -10.71 10.97
N ALA A 177 -1.92 -9.82 10.91
CA ALA A 177 -1.92 -8.56 11.66
C ALA A 177 -2.73 -8.60 12.97
N LEU A 178 -2.89 -9.77 13.60
CA LEU A 178 -3.62 -9.92 14.88
C LEU A 178 -3.03 -9.05 16.00
N THR A 179 -1.74 -8.77 15.98
CA THR A 179 -1.10 -7.86 16.93
C THR A 179 -1.76 -6.47 16.99
N PHE A 180 -2.42 -6.04 15.91
CA PHE A 180 -3.21 -4.80 15.83
C PHE A 180 -4.72 -5.07 15.83
N GLY A 181 -5.15 -6.31 16.00
CA GLY A 181 -6.56 -6.69 15.85
C GLY A 181 -7.06 -6.68 14.39
N ALA A 182 -6.18 -6.64 13.41
CA ALA A 182 -6.55 -6.69 12.00
C ALA A 182 -6.55 -8.13 11.46
N THR A 183 -7.64 -8.51 10.79
CA THR A 183 -7.80 -9.83 10.15
C THR A 183 -8.53 -9.66 8.82
N THR A 184 -7.95 -8.86 7.95
CA THR A 184 -8.49 -8.55 6.62
C THR A 184 -7.79 -9.40 5.55
N LEU A 185 -8.33 -9.43 4.33
CA LEU A 185 -7.73 -10.18 3.21
C LEU A 185 -6.32 -9.69 2.88
N GLY A 186 -6.11 -8.38 2.86
CA GLY A 186 -4.80 -7.77 2.56
C GLY A 186 -3.90 -7.66 3.79
N GLY A 187 -4.46 -7.64 5.00
CA GLY A 187 -3.71 -7.48 6.24
C GLY A 187 -3.63 -6.06 6.74
N ALA A 188 -2.45 -5.65 7.23
CA ALA A 188 -2.24 -4.29 7.75
C ALA A 188 -0.91 -3.68 7.31
N ILE A 189 -0.90 -2.37 7.16
CA ILE A 189 0.29 -1.55 7.01
C ILE A 189 0.35 -0.59 8.17
N ASN A 190 1.39 -0.69 9.00
CA ASN A 190 1.65 0.23 10.10
C ASN A 190 2.80 1.15 9.72
N VAL A 191 2.53 2.43 9.53
CA VAL A 191 3.55 3.46 9.35
C VAL A 191 3.95 4.01 10.71
N VAL A 192 5.25 4.12 10.96
CA VAL A 192 5.77 4.50 12.26
C VAL A 192 6.51 5.82 12.16
N THR A 193 6.10 6.80 12.98
CA THR A 193 6.72 8.12 13.03
C THR A 193 7.93 8.12 13.98
N PRO A 194 8.95 8.97 13.75
CA PRO A 194 10.02 9.18 14.71
C PRO A 194 9.52 9.94 15.93
N THR A 195 10.19 9.73 17.07
CA THR A 195 10.10 10.56 18.27
C THR A 195 11.42 11.30 18.47
N ALA A 196 11.49 12.23 19.41
CA ALA A 196 12.76 12.90 19.71
C ALA A 196 13.85 11.91 20.14
N GLN A 197 13.47 10.75 20.70
CA GLN A 197 14.41 9.69 21.11
C GLN A 197 14.87 8.81 19.96
N THR A 198 14.11 8.76 18.86
CA THR A 198 14.34 7.83 17.75
C THR A 198 14.58 8.54 16.41
N ALA A 199 14.57 9.86 16.39
CA ALA A 199 14.83 10.66 15.20
C ALA A 199 16.30 10.52 14.75
N PHE A 200 16.53 10.54 13.44
CA PHE A 200 17.88 10.51 12.84
C PHE A 200 18.72 11.70 13.28
N ALA A 201 18.13 12.89 13.35
CA ALA A 201 18.73 14.12 13.86
C ALA A 201 17.67 14.95 14.58
N PRO A 202 18.07 15.79 15.56
CA PRO A 202 17.13 16.68 16.28
C PRO A 202 16.39 17.65 15.35
N ASN A 203 17.09 18.16 14.35
CA ASN A 203 16.49 19.01 13.33
C ASN A 203 16.80 18.46 11.96
N ILE A 204 15.83 18.51 11.06
CA ILE A 204 16.00 18.16 9.65
C ILE A 204 15.41 19.29 8.81
N LEU A 205 16.17 19.73 7.83
CA LEU A 205 15.69 20.56 6.73
C LEU A 205 15.91 19.81 5.44
N ARG A 206 14.87 19.69 4.62
CA ARG A 206 14.95 19.04 3.31
C ARG A 206 14.23 19.86 2.25
N ILE A 207 14.83 19.96 1.08
CA ILE A 207 14.24 20.59 -0.10
C ILE A 207 14.45 19.64 -1.28
N ASP A 208 13.36 19.27 -1.94
CA ASP A 208 13.37 18.47 -3.16
C ASP A 208 12.73 19.28 -4.30
N GLY A 209 13.23 19.10 -5.51
CA GLY A 209 12.66 19.71 -6.70
C GLY A 209 12.90 18.88 -7.95
N GLY A 210 12.16 19.15 -9.02
CA GLY A 210 12.38 18.40 -10.26
C GLY A 210 11.24 18.53 -11.27
N ALA A 211 10.98 17.42 -11.97
CA ALA A 211 10.00 17.37 -13.04
C ALA A 211 8.63 17.92 -12.61
N PHE A 212 7.86 18.43 -13.58
CA PHE A 212 6.50 18.95 -13.39
C PHE A 212 6.42 20.14 -12.43
N ASN A 213 7.44 21.02 -12.42
CA ASN A 213 7.58 22.14 -11.50
C ASN A 213 7.37 21.73 -10.02
N THR A 214 7.77 20.51 -9.67
CA THR A 214 7.60 20.01 -8.32
C THR A 214 8.62 20.68 -7.40
N ILE A 215 8.11 21.23 -6.29
CA ILE A 215 8.90 21.69 -5.15
C ILE A 215 8.29 21.09 -3.90
N ARG A 216 9.14 20.48 -3.06
CA ARG A 216 8.76 19.92 -1.77
C ARG A 216 9.73 20.38 -0.71
N GLU A 217 9.17 20.89 0.38
CA GLU A 217 9.90 21.40 1.53
C GLU A 217 9.48 20.60 2.77
N ASN A 218 10.45 20.17 3.57
CA ASN A 218 10.19 19.46 4.82
C ASN A 218 11.06 20.03 5.94
N VAL A 219 10.45 20.19 7.11
CA VAL A 219 11.13 20.63 8.34
C VAL A 219 10.72 19.69 9.47
N GLN A 220 11.72 19.17 10.17
CA GLN A 220 11.53 18.45 11.43
C GLN A 220 12.30 19.12 12.55
N VAL A 221 11.67 19.20 13.71
CA VAL A 221 12.29 19.70 14.97
C VAL A 221 11.92 18.75 16.09
N SER A 222 12.90 18.35 16.88
CA SER A 222 12.66 17.53 18.08
C SER A 222 13.55 17.93 19.25
N ARG A 223 13.05 17.74 20.48
CA ARG A 223 13.79 18.04 21.71
C ARG A 223 13.38 17.07 22.81
N ILE A 224 14.32 16.84 23.73
CA ILE A 224 14.12 16.10 24.97
C ILE A 224 14.46 17.05 26.11
N SER A 225 13.56 17.18 27.11
CA SER A 225 13.76 18.01 28.28
C SER A 225 13.14 17.36 29.52
N GLY A 226 13.99 16.77 30.38
CA GLY A 226 13.54 16.01 31.54
C GLY A 226 12.60 14.87 31.17
N PRO A 227 11.38 14.80 31.75
CA PRO A 227 10.41 13.75 31.48
C PRO A 227 9.62 13.97 30.17
N VAL A 228 9.87 15.06 29.45
CA VAL A 228 9.13 15.45 28.23
C VAL A 228 10.01 15.30 27.01
N ASP A 229 9.47 14.73 25.95
CA ASP A 229 10.04 14.79 24.63
C ASP A 229 8.99 15.21 23.59
N PHE A 230 9.40 15.90 22.53
CA PHE A 230 8.50 16.22 21.44
C PHE A 230 9.21 16.17 20.09
N LEU A 231 8.44 15.86 19.06
CA LEU A 231 8.84 15.99 17.67
C LEU A 231 7.69 16.62 16.87
N VAL A 232 8.07 17.53 15.97
CA VAL A 232 7.17 18.17 15.00
C VAL A 232 7.79 17.99 13.62
N ASN A 233 7.00 17.53 12.66
CA ASN A 233 7.39 17.40 11.25
C ASN A 233 6.34 18.06 10.37
N GLY A 234 6.77 18.87 9.41
CA GLY A 234 5.90 19.52 8.45
C GLY A 234 6.44 19.40 7.03
N THR A 235 5.58 19.05 6.07
CA THR A 235 5.92 18.93 4.66
C THR A 235 4.91 19.70 3.81
N ILE A 236 5.41 20.49 2.86
CA ILE A 236 4.60 21.19 1.84
C ILE A 236 5.09 20.71 0.47
N THR A 237 4.16 20.32 -0.39
CA THR A 237 4.45 19.92 -1.77
C THR A 237 3.56 20.69 -2.73
N ASN A 238 4.17 21.27 -3.77
CA ASN A 238 3.48 21.87 -4.91
C ASN A 238 3.98 21.20 -6.19
N SER A 239 3.07 20.90 -7.13
CA SER A 239 3.39 20.30 -8.41
C SER A 239 2.36 20.69 -9.46
N ASP A 240 2.78 20.89 -10.70
CA ASP A 240 1.87 21.08 -11.85
C ASP A 240 1.31 19.74 -12.34
N GLY A 241 1.94 18.62 -11.97
CA GLY A 241 1.58 17.28 -12.44
C GLY A 241 2.13 16.97 -13.84
N TYR A 242 2.05 15.70 -14.23
CA TYR A 242 2.47 15.20 -15.54
C TYR A 242 1.46 15.49 -16.65
N ARG A 243 0.19 15.54 -16.31
CA ARG A 243 -0.94 15.68 -17.24
C ARG A 243 -1.56 17.06 -17.16
N ASP A 244 -2.24 17.44 -18.23
CA ASP A 244 -3.13 18.59 -18.20
C ASP A 244 -4.15 18.42 -17.07
N HIS A 245 -4.50 19.49 -16.37
CA HIS A 245 -5.46 19.47 -15.27
C HIS A 245 -5.08 18.53 -14.11
N GLU A 246 -3.79 18.56 -13.69
CA GLU A 246 -3.26 17.70 -12.62
C GLU A 246 -2.57 18.48 -11.48
N THR A 247 -2.66 19.79 -11.46
CA THR A 247 -2.01 20.60 -10.41
C THR A 247 -2.38 20.13 -9.01
N GLN A 248 -1.40 20.12 -8.11
CA GLN A 248 -1.55 19.65 -6.75
C GLN A 248 -0.81 20.54 -5.77
N ARG A 249 -1.46 20.80 -4.62
CA ARG A 249 -0.83 21.33 -3.42
C ARG A 249 -1.21 20.47 -2.22
N THR A 250 -0.21 20.02 -1.47
CA THR A 250 -0.43 19.26 -0.24
C THR A 250 0.35 19.83 0.92
N GLN A 251 -0.20 19.69 2.12
CA GLN A 251 0.42 20.06 3.38
C GLN A 251 0.20 18.93 4.37
N ASN A 252 1.29 18.43 4.93
CA ASN A 252 1.30 17.42 5.97
C ASN A 252 1.94 18.00 7.22
N PHE A 253 1.30 17.83 8.34
CA PHE A 253 1.82 18.14 9.66
C PHE A 253 1.63 16.95 10.57
N ASN A 254 2.70 16.50 11.22
CA ASN A 254 2.69 15.45 12.21
C ASN A 254 3.48 15.90 13.42
N ALA A 255 2.92 15.68 14.61
CA ALA A 255 3.59 15.96 15.87
C ALA A 255 3.35 14.85 16.88
N ASN A 256 4.31 14.64 17.77
CA ASN A 256 4.10 13.82 18.94
C ASN A 256 4.77 14.45 20.17
N LEU A 257 4.15 14.22 21.32
CA LEU A 257 4.60 14.70 22.64
C LEU A 257 4.57 13.54 23.63
N GLY A 258 5.73 13.08 24.06
CA GLY A 258 5.90 12.05 25.10
C GLY A 258 6.06 12.67 26.47
N TYR A 259 5.44 12.06 27.49
CA TYR A 259 5.57 12.45 28.87
C TYR A 259 5.66 11.22 29.78
N GLN A 260 6.71 11.16 30.58
CA GLN A 260 6.89 10.13 31.60
C GLN A 260 6.11 10.50 32.85
N LEU A 261 4.91 9.92 33.01
CA LEU A 261 3.98 10.19 34.11
C LEU A 261 4.51 9.72 35.47
N ALA A 262 5.19 8.57 35.49
CA ALA A 262 5.81 7.95 36.63
C ALA A 262 6.95 7.03 36.17
N PRO A 263 7.82 6.53 37.08
CA PRO A 263 8.80 5.53 36.71
C PRO A 263 8.12 4.33 36.01
N GLY A 264 8.47 4.11 34.75
CA GLY A 264 7.90 3.04 33.94
C GLY A 264 6.50 3.31 33.34
N VAL A 265 5.87 4.47 33.54
CA VAL A 265 4.60 4.83 32.90
C VAL A 265 4.81 6.01 31.95
N GLU A 266 4.57 5.78 30.67
CA GLU A 266 4.72 6.82 29.63
C GLU A 266 3.39 7.05 28.91
N THR A 267 3.06 8.30 28.65
CA THR A 267 1.97 8.69 27.76
C THR A 267 2.51 9.48 26.58
N ARG A 268 1.97 9.23 25.39
CA ARG A 268 2.34 9.96 24.18
C ARG A 268 1.10 10.42 23.43
N PHE A 269 1.06 11.70 23.18
CA PHE A 269 0.04 12.33 22.34
C PHE A 269 0.56 12.48 20.92
N TYR A 270 -0.32 12.27 19.95
CA TYR A 270 -0.07 12.42 18.54
C TYR A 270 -1.07 13.40 17.96
N ALA A 271 -0.62 14.28 17.06
CA ALA A 271 -1.46 15.16 16.27
C ALA A 271 -1.03 15.10 14.82
N GLY A 272 -1.99 15.09 13.91
CA GLY A 272 -1.76 15.09 12.48
C GLY A 272 -2.77 15.98 11.76
N VAL A 273 -2.30 16.68 10.73
CA VAL A 273 -3.16 17.45 9.80
C VAL A 273 -2.69 17.15 8.38
N TYR A 274 -3.62 16.79 7.52
CA TYR A 274 -3.39 16.61 6.10
C TYR A 274 -4.36 17.49 5.31
N LEU A 275 -3.82 18.33 4.44
CA LEU A 275 -4.57 19.20 3.54
C LEU A 275 -4.14 18.93 2.10
N THR A 276 -5.10 18.74 1.19
CA THR A 276 -4.81 18.68 -0.24
C THR A 276 -5.82 19.47 -1.06
N ASP A 277 -5.32 20.13 -2.10
CA ASP A 277 -6.10 20.69 -3.22
C ASP A 277 -5.48 20.15 -4.50
N GLN A 278 -6.23 19.30 -5.21
CA GLN A 278 -5.73 18.58 -6.37
C GLN A 278 -6.74 18.62 -7.52
N LYS A 279 -6.26 18.92 -8.73
CA LYS A 279 -7.01 18.73 -9.97
C LYS A 279 -6.92 17.27 -10.43
N LEU A 280 -7.97 16.80 -11.08
CA LEU A 280 -8.10 15.39 -11.48
C LEU A 280 -8.23 15.29 -13.00
N PRO A 281 -7.23 14.76 -13.71
CA PRO A 281 -7.23 14.69 -15.17
C PRO A 281 -8.16 13.60 -15.74
N GLY A 282 -8.69 12.69 -14.90
CA GLY A 282 -9.56 11.60 -15.31
C GLY A 282 -8.88 10.50 -16.12
N THR A 283 -9.66 9.55 -16.61
CA THR A 283 -9.21 8.41 -17.42
C THR A 283 -9.19 8.74 -18.92
N LEU A 284 -8.42 7.98 -19.68
CA LEU A 284 -8.29 8.08 -21.14
C LEU A 284 -8.71 6.76 -21.83
N SER A 285 -8.93 6.82 -23.16
CA SER A 285 -8.96 5.60 -23.97
C SER A 285 -7.56 4.95 -23.99
N LEU A 286 -7.48 3.65 -24.27
CA LEU A 286 -6.19 2.95 -24.33
C LEU A 286 -5.24 3.60 -25.33
N PHE A 287 -5.76 4.01 -26.51
CA PHE A 287 -4.97 4.71 -27.52
C PHE A 287 -4.37 6.02 -26.95
N ASN A 288 -5.17 6.86 -26.32
CA ASN A 288 -4.68 8.13 -25.78
C ASN A 288 -3.75 7.93 -24.57
N ALA A 289 -4.03 6.94 -23.72
CA ALA A 289 -3.15 6.62 -22.59
C ALA A 289 -1.73 6.23 -23.03
N LEU A 290 -1.60 5.59 -24.21
CA LEU A 290 -0.30 5.18 -24.74
C LEU A 290 0.33 6.17 -25.71
N ASN A 291 -0.46 6.97 -26.47
CA ASN A 291 0.08 7.86 -27.50
C ASN A 291 0.06 9.34 -27.11
N ASN A 292 -0.88 9.75 -26.25
CA ASN A 292 -1.09 11.12 -25.80
C ASN A 292 -1.25 11.17 -24.26
N PRO A 293 -0.29 10.65 -23.48
CA PRO A 293 -0.48 10.40 -22.04
C PRO A 293 -0.64 11.66 -21.19
N THR A 294 -0.25 12.81 -21.70
CA THR A 294 -0.38 14.10 -20.98
C THR A 294 -1.79 14.69 -21.06
N LEU A 295 -2.65 14.19 -21.93
CA LEU A 295 -4.02 14.72 -22.07
C LEU A 295 -4.82 14.51 -20.78
N ALA A 296 -5.69 15.47 -20.47
CA ALA A 296 -6.79 15.27 -19.53
C ALA A 296 -8.05 14.81 -20.28
N ASN A 297 -8.93 14.11 -19.55
CA ASN A 297 -10.26 13.78 -20.07
C ASN A 297 -11.08 15.08 -20.27
N PRO A 298 -11.72 15.30 -21.41
CA PRO A 298 -12.52 16.50 -21.66
C PRO A 298 -13.62 16.71 -20.59
N SER A 299 -14.24 15.63 -20.06
CA SER A 299 -15.23 15.74 -18.99
C SER A 299 -14.64 16.24 -17.67
N ALA A 300 -13.37 15.89 -17.41
CA ALA A 300 -12.66 16.37 -16.22
C ALA A 300 -12.39 17.87 -16.29
N ILE A 301 -12.01 18.36 -17.46
CA ILE A 301 -11.80 19.81 -17.69
C ILE A 301 -13.15 20.55 -17.60
N ALA A 302 -14.18 20.10 -18.32
CA ALA A 302 -15.51 20.74 -18.34
C ALA A 302 -16.18 20.76 -16.97
N GLY A 303 -16.04 19.67 -16.20
CA GLY A 303 -16.54 19.56 -14.84
C GLY A 303 -15.64 20.20 -13.79
N ASN A 304 -14.49 20.77 -14.19
CA ASN A 304 -13.43 21.28 -13.30
C ASN A 304 -13.16 20.30 -12.14
N GLN A 305 -12.99 19.00 -12.51
CA GLN A 305 -12.87 17.92 -11.53
C GLN A 305 -11.66 18.15 -10.63
N SER A 306 -11.90 18.00 -9.34
CA SER A 306 -10.88 18.25 -8.32
C SER A 306 -11.19 17.50 -7.03
N ARG A 307 -10.26 17.53 -6.10
CA ARG A 307 -10.44 17.01 -4.76
C ARG A 307 -9.77 17.92 -3.76
N LYS A 308 -10.56 18.34 -2.75
CA LYS A 308 -10.05 18.98 -1.54
C LYS A 308 -10.35 18.07 -0.37
N VAL A 309 -9.32 17.70 0.37
CA VAL A 309 -9.44 16.91 1.58
C VAL A 309 -8.75 17.64 2.72
N GLU A 310 -9.41 17.65 3.85
CA GLU A 310 -8.86 18.04 5.11
C GLU A 310 -9.07 16.89 6.09
N THR A 311 -7.98 16.40 6.68
CA THR A 311 -8.02 15.36 7.71
C THR A 311 -7.24 15.84 8.92
N GLU A 312 -7.89 15.83 10.06
CA GLU A 312 -7.32 16.17 11.37
C GLU A 312 -7.36 14.93 12.25
N ARG A 313 -6.27 14.64 12.93
CA ARG A 313 -6.16 13.49 13.82
C ARG A 313 -5.54 13.90 15.13
N ILE A 314 -6.13 13.43 16.23
CA ILE A 314 -5.50 13.39 17.54
C ILE A 314 -5.54 11.96 18.05
N ALA A 315 -4.47 11.53 18.71
CA ALA A 315 -4.42 10.22 19.33
C ALA A 315 -3.56 10.25 20.59
N ASN A 316 -3.74 9.26 21.46
CA ASN A 316 -2.92 9.06 22.64
C ASN A 316 -2.62 7.58 22.80
N ARG A 317 -1.40 7.26 23.21
CA ARG A 317 -1.01 5.96 23.77
C ARG A 317 -0.50 6.17 25.17
N THR A 318 -1.03 5.44 26.15
CA THR A 318 -0.47 5.35 27.49
C THR A 318 -0.03 3.91 27.75
N SER A 319 1.25 3.75 28.11
CA SER A 319 1.90 2.45 28.31
C SER A 319 2.17 2.23 29.79
N PHE A 320 1.73 1.07 30.29
CA PHE A 320 1.90 0.63 31.67
C PHE A 320 2.71 -0.67 31.67
N PRO A 321 3.93 -0.69 32.20
CA PRO A 321 4.62 -1.94 32.47
C PRO A 321 3.89 -2.66 33.60
N LEU A 322 3.73 -3.98 33.46
CA LEU A 322 3.19 -4.86 34.47
C LEU A 322 4.28 -5.85 34.87
N ASP A 323 4.08 -6.59 35.97
CA ASP A 323 5.00 -7.65 36.39
C ASP A 323 5.28 -8.64 35.27
N VAL A 324 4.26 -8.92 34.45
CA VAL A 324 4.39 -9.69 33.21
C VAL A 324 3.86 -8.84 32.06
N GLY A 325 4.79 -8.43 31.18
CA GLY A 325 4.44 -7.74 29.93
C GLY A 325 4.08 -6.24 30.10
N LYS A 326 3.34 -5.73 29.14
CA LYS A 326 2.98 -4.32 29.01
C LYS A 326 1.52 -4.19 28.58
N LEU A 327 0.79 -3.26 29.22
CA LEU A 327 -0.53 -2.81 28.82
C LEU A 327 -0.40 -1.46 28.12
N ASP A 328 -0.84 -1.39 26.87
CA ASP A 328 -1.01 -0.13 26.14
C ASP A 328 -2.51 0.19 26.02
N ILE A 329 -2.87 1.46 26.22
CA ILE A 329 -4.22 1.98 25.99
C ILE A 329 -4.13 3.04 24.93
N ASP A 330 -4.69 2.76 23.76
CA ASP A 330 -4.77 3.69 22.63
C ASP A 330 -6.14 4.36 22.59
N THR A 331 -6.15 5.68 22.35
CA THR A 331 -7.38 6.43 22.04
C THR A 331 -7.14 7.33 20.85
N TRP A 332 -8.16 7.56 20.03
CA TRP A 332 -8.03 8.44 18.86
C TRP A 332 -9.34 9.10 18.47
N ALA A 333 -9.20 10.23 17.78
CA ALA A 333 -10.27 10.87 17.04
C ALA A 333 -9.72 11.37 15.70
N ILE A 334 -10.52 11.19 14.64
CA ILE A 334 -10.21 11.63 13.28
C ILE A 334 -11.41 12.44 12.78
N HIS A 335 -11.18 13.65 12.33
CA HIS A 335 -12.12 14.44 11.54
C HIS A 335 -11.68 14.42 10.09
N LYS A 336 -12.61 14.23 9.16
CA LYS A 336 -12.33 14.31 7.72
C LYS A 336 -13.42 15.09 7.02
N SER A 337 -13.03 16.08 6.25
CA SER A 337 -13.88 16.75 5.27
C SER A 337 -13.40 16.48 3.85
N LEU A 338 -14.35 16.37 2.92
CA LEU A 338 -14.11 16.10 1.50
C LEU A 338 -15.02 16.96 0.65
N TYR A 339 -14.43 17.77 -0.23
CA TYR A 339 -15.13 18.44 -1.34
C TYR A 339 -14.56 17.92 -2.66
N HIS A 340 -15.39 17.18 -3.42
CA HIS A 340 -14.91 16.39 -4.54
C HIS A 340 -15.84 16.50 -5.76
N PRO A 341 -15.71 17.56 -6.57
CA PRO A 341 -16.42 17.67 -7.84
C PRO A 341 -15.83 16.69 -8.86
N ILE A 342 -16.62 15.69 -9.22
CA ILE A 342 -16.39 14.70 -10.28
C ILE A 342 -17.65 14.65 -11.16
N PHE A 343 -18.25 13.49 -11.45
CA PHE A 343 -19.56 13.42 -12.14
C PHE A 343 -20.69 14.15 -11.37
N GLN A 344 -20.56 14.25 -10.06
CA GLN A 344 -21.32 15.10 -9.13
C GLN A 344 -20.33 15.77 -8.17
N VAL A 345 -20.76 16.77 -7.43
CA VAL A 345 -20.02 17.27 -6.28
C VAL A 345 -20.34 16.37 -5.09
N ILE A 346 -19.36 15.56 -4.68
CA ILE A 346 -19.41 14.79 -3.44
C ILE A 346 -18.87 15.67 -2.32
N ASP A 347 -19.64 15.80 -1.26
CA ASP A 347 -19.37 16.68 -0.14
C ASP A 347 -19.62 15.92 1.16
N GLN A 348 -18.57 15.70 1.94
CA GLN A 348 -18.64 14.85 3.12
C GLN A 348 -17.94 15.52 4.30
N ASP A 349 -18.50 15.30 5.48
CA ASP A 349 -17.95 15.75 6.75
C ASP A 349 -18.23 14.70 7.82
N GLY A 350 -17.18 14.18 8.45
CA GLY A 350 -17.33 13.04 9.34
C GLY A 350 -16.28 12.95 10.45
N TRP A 351 -16.68 12.27 11.51
CA TRP A 351 -15.84 11.96 12.67
C TRP A 351 -15.73 10.45 12.89
N THR A 352 -14.56 10.02 13.32
CA THR A 352 -14.27 8.67 13.82
C THR A 352 -13.53 8.80 15.14
N TYR A 353 -13.88 7.97 16.13
CA TYR A 353 -13.22 7.93 17.43
C TYR A 353 -13.21 6.53 18.00
N GLY A 354 -12.23 6.22 18.84
CA GLY A 354 -12.11 4.89 19.39
C GLY A 354 -11.15 4.76 20.56
N ILE A 355 -11.20 3.57 21.15
CA ILE A 355 -10.32 3.11 22.23
C ILE A 355 -9.89 1.67 21.96
N ALA A 356 -8.61 1.37 22.23
CA ALA A 356 -8.04 0.03 22.02
C ALA A 356 -7.03 -0.31 23.14
N PRO A 357 -7.48 -0.85 24.27
CA PRO A 357 -6.56 -1.45 25.25
C PRO A 357 -6.01 -2.76 24.70
N HIS A 358 -4.68 -2.96 24.79
CA HIS A 358 -4.05 -4.22 24.44
C HIS A 358 -2.88 -4.53 25.38
N TRP A 359 -2.73 -5.79 25.70
CA TRP A 359 -1.68 -6.31 26.54
C TRP A 359 -0.81 -7.29 25.76
N ALA A 360 0.51 -7.22 25.96
CA ALA A 360 1.47 -8.15 25.41
C ALA A 360 2.48 -8.57 26.49
N GLY A 361 2.71 -9.87 26.61
CA GLY A 361 3.63 -10.39 27.62
C GLY A 361 4.23 -11.73 27.24
N THR A 362 5.42 -12.00 27.81
CA THR A 362 6.12 -13.26 27.72
C THR A 362 6.18 -13.88 29.11
N PHE A 363 5.79 -15.15 29.22
CA PHE A 363 5.81 -15.91 30.47
C PHE A 363 6.02 -17.39 30.21
N GLU A 364 6.31 -18.14 31.26
CA GLU A 364 6.48 -19.59 31.18
C GLU A 364 5.33 -20.34 31.85
N VAL A 365 4.85 -21.39 31.21
CA VAL A 365 3.89 -22.37 31.77
C VAL A 365 4.48 -23.76 31.67
N ALA A 366 4.65 -24.43 32.78
CA ALA A 366 5.25 -25.77 32.85
C ALA A 366 6.64 -25.84 32.17
N GLY A 367 7.45 -24.78 32.24
CA GLY A 367 8.78 -24.69 31.62
C GLY A 367 8.78 -24.35 30.13
N TYR A 368 7.62 -24.07 29.55
CA TYR A 368 7.50 -23.65 28.15
C TYR A 368 7.20 -22.17 28.04
N ARG A 369 7.94 -21.47 27.19
CA ARG A 369 7.75 -20.05 26.89
C ARG A 369 6.45 -19.83 26.10
N ASN A 370 5.71 -18.81 26.53
CA ASN A 370 4.53 -18.29 25.85
C ASN A 370 4.68 -16.79 25.60
N ASP A 371 4.44 -16.37 24.35
CA ASP A 371 4.34 -14.96 23.99
C ASP A 371 2.86 -14.67 23.65
N LEU A 372 2.14 -14.01 24.54
CA LEU A 372 0.69 -13.80 24.44
C LEU A 372 0.37 -12.33 24.24
N ILE A 373 -0.53 -12.07 23.28
CA ILE A 373 -1.13 -10.78 23.02
C ILE A 373 -2.64 -10.90 23.21
N LEU A 374 -3.24 -9.96 23.93
CA LEU A 374 -4.69 -9.83 24.10
C LEU A 374 -5.09 -8.37 23.86
N GLY A 375 -6.20 -8.16 23.15
CA GLY A 375 -6.66 -6.80 22.89
C GLY A 375 -8.16 -6.69 22.71
N LEU A 376 -8.67 -5.50 22.98
CA LEU A 376 -10.04 -5.07 22.72
C LEU A 376 -9.99 -3.80 21.89
N ARG A 377 -10.97 -3.62 21.00
CA ARG A 377 -11.16 -2.37 20.24
C ARG A 377 -12.63 -2.01 20.20
N ALA A 378 -12.94 -0.76 20.50
CA ALA A 378 -14.28 -0.21 20.33
C ALA A 378 -14.15 1.15 19.63
N PHE A 379 -14.76 1.28 18.45
CA PHE A 379 -14.69 2.51 17.67
C PHE A 379 -15.96 2.75 16.87
N ALA A 380 -16.27 4.03 16.69
CA ALA A 380 -17.48 4.45 15.99
C ALA A 380 -17.23 5.75 15.23
N GLY A 381 -18.11 6.06 14.31
CA GLY A 381 -18.05 7.29 13.55
C GLY A 381 -19.34 7.59 12.83
N GLN A 382 -19.44 8.84 12.40
CA GLN A 382 -20.58 9.35 11.64
C GLN A 382 -20.09 10.27 10.53
N ASN A 383 -20.67 10.11 9.33
CA ASN A 383 -20.37 10.93 8.17
C ASN A 383 -21.67 11.55 7.63
N SER A 384 -21.68 12.87 7.48
CA SER A 384 -22.70 13.62 6.75
C SER A 384 -22.35 13.62 5.27
N ALA A 385 -23.12 12.93 4.46
CA ALA A 385 -22.89 12.78 3.03
C ALA A 385 -23.90 13.60 2.21
N PHE A 386 -23.38 14.53 1.42
CA PHE A 386 -24.13 15.34 0.49
C PHE A 386 -23.64 15.11 -0.93
N GLN A 387 -24.54 15.23 -1.91
CA GLN A 387 -24.17 15.27 -3.31
C GLN A 387 -24.99 16.33 -4.03
N PHE A 388 -24.36 16.91 -5.06
CA PHE A 388 -24.95 17.96 -5.87
C PHE A 388 -24.58 17.72 -7.34
N VAL A 389 -25.43 18.20 -8.25
CA VAL A 389 -25.05 18.30 -9.66
C VAL A 389 -23.76 19.13 -9.77
N ASN A 390 -22.78 18.62 -10.50
CA ASN A 390 -21.54 19.37 -10.74
C ASN A 390 -21.77 20.43 -11.83
N VAL A 391 -21.58 21.70 -11.47
CA VAL A 391 -21.64 22.85 -12.39
C VAL A 391 -20.25 23.48 -12.45
N ALA A 392 -19.39 22.95 -13.34
CA ALA A 392 -18.00 23.41 -13.51
C ALA A 392 -17.20 23.49 -12.18
N GLY A 393 -17.34 22.48 -11.34
CA GLY A 393 -16.66 22.39 -10.04
C GLY A 393 -17.44 22.99 -8.87
N GLN A 394 -18.63 23.55 -9.11
CA GLN A 394 -19.48 24.16 -8.08
C GLN A 394 -20.73 23.31 -7.78
N ARG A 395 -21.28 23.44 -6.57
CA ARG A 395 -22.53 22.80 -6.17
C ARG A 395 -23.70 23.37 -6.97
N GLY A 396 -24.38 22.54 -7.75
CA GLY A 396 -25.68 22.80 -8.36
C GLY A 396 -26.83 22.34 -7.47
N ALA A 397 -27.88 21.79 -8.09
CA ALA A 397 -29.00 21.21 -7.36
C ALA A 397 -28.55 20.02 -6.50
N GLN A 398 -29.05 19.93 -5.28
CA GLN A 398 -28.74 18.84 -4.36
C GLN A 398 -29.41 17.54 -4.83
N THR A 399 -28.66 16.44 -4.84
CA THR A 399 -29.10 15.12 -5.30
C THR A 399 -29.09 14.06 -4.19
N LEU A 400 -28.33 14.28 -3.10
CA LEU A 400 -28.27 13.40 -1.94
C LEU A 400 -28.07 14.21 -0.66
N ARG A 401 -28.73 13.78 0.41
CA ARG A 401 -28.45 14.15 1.79
C ARG A 401 -28.65 12.92 2.68
N ALA A 402 -27.59 12.43 3.30
CA ALA A 402 -27.64 11.25 4.15
C ALA A 402 -26.72 11.37 5.35
N VAL A 403 -27.01 10.57 6.36
CA VAL A 403 -26.11 10.32 7.49
C VAL A 403 -25.72 8.86 7.47
N GLN A 404 -24.44 8.59 7.51
CA GLN A 404 -23.81 7.28 7.53
C GLN A 404 -23.14 7.09 8.87
N SER A 405 -23.54 6.07 9.64
CA SER A 405 -22.97 5.81 10.97
C SER A 405 -22.43 4.38 11.02
N ALA A 406 -21.26 4.21 11.59
CA ALA A 406 -20.62 2.92 11.78
C ALA A 406 -20.20 2.74 13.24
N SER A 407 -20.34 1.52 13.79
CA SER A 407 -19.80 1.14 15.08
C SER A 407 -19.22 -0.26 15.04
N ASN A 408 -18.11 -0.47 15.74
CA ASN A 408 -17.35 -1.71 15.70
C ASN A 408 -16.87 -2.07 17.11
N TYR A 409 -17.01 -3.35 17.45
CA TYR A 409 -16.54 -3.96 18.69
C TYR A 409 -15.74 -5.19 18.36
N GLU A 410 -14.54 -5.28 18.88
CA GLU A 410 -13.58 -6.32 18.54
C GLU A 410 -12.87 -6.83 19.78
N ALA A 411 -12.63 -8.13 19.83
CA ALA A 411 -11.78 -8.80 20.82
C ALA A 411 -10.85 -9.75 20.09
N TYR A 412 -9.57 -9.75 20.42
CA TYR A 412 -8.58 -10.58 19.76
C TYR A 412 -7.50 -11.06 20.72
N GLY A 413 -6.86 -12.15 20.34
CA GLY A 413 -5.70 -12.67 21.03
C GLY A 413 -4.91 -13.63 20.17
N GLU A 414 -3.62 -13.71 20.41
CA GLU A 414 -2.68 -14.62 19.78
C GLU A 414 -1.65 -15.08 20.79
N ASN A 415 -1.40 -16.39 20.87
CA ASN A 415 -0.33 -16.98 21.68
C ASN A 415 0.65 -17.75 20.79
N ARG A 416 1.94 -17.51 20.99
CA ARG A 416 3.03 -18.36 20.46
C ARG A 416 3.55 -19.21 21.61
N PHE A 417 3.30 -20.49 21.50
CA PHE A 417 3.71 -21.51 22.45
C PHE A 417 4.99 -22.19 21.95
N TRP A 418 6.11 -21.94 22.62
CA TRP A 418 7.41 -22.53 22.29
C TRP A 418 7.56 -23.89 22.97
N PHE A 419 7.20 -24.96 22.27
CA PHE A 419 7.29 -26.33 22.78
C PHE A 419 8.69 -26.95 22.54
N LEU A 420 9.52 -26.33 21.70
CA LEU A 420 10.95 -26.55 21.58
C LEU A 420 11.64 -25.19 21.58
N PRO A 421 12.96 -25.13 21.84
CA PRO A 421 13.69 -23.85 21.86
C PRO A 421 13.59 -23.05 20.58
N ASP A 422 13.44 -23.72 19.44
CA ASP A 422 13.44 -23.18 18.08
C ASP A 422 12.11 -23.39 17.33
N VAL A 423 11.10 -24.01 17.96
CA VAL A 423 9.80 -24.30 17.32
C VAL A 423 8.65 -23.78 18.17
N ALA A 424 7.83 -22.92 17.55
CA ALA A 424 6.63 -22.38 18.18
C ALA A 424 5.35 -22.77 17.43
N LEU A 425 4.35 -23.20 18.17
CA LEU A 425 2.97 -23.28 17.70
C LEU A 425 2.28 -21.96 18.00
N MET A 426 1.67 -21.37 17.00
CA MET A 426 0.88 -20.16 17.15
C MET A 426 -0.61 -20.49 17.01
N ALA A 427 -1.42 -19.96 17.92
CA ALA A 427 -2.88 -19.99 17.84
C ALA A 427 -3.46 -18.64 18.25
N GLY A 428 -4.43 -18.17 17.49
CA GLY A 428 -5.07 -16.88 17.75
C GLY A 428 -6.44 -16.78 17.10
N ALA A 429 -7.19 -15.77 17.49
CA ALA A 429 -8.46 -15.44 16.87
C ALA A 429 -8.84 -13.97 17.11
N LYS A 430 -9.67 -13.44 16.22
CA LYS A 430 -10.42 -12.20 16.39
C LYS A 430 -11.91 -12.48 16.31
N ALA A 431 -12.66 -11.99 17.29
CA ALA A 431 -14.12 -11.90 17.25
C ALA A 431 -14.52 -10.44 17.02
N PHE A 432 -15.51 -10.17 16.19
CA PHE A 432 -15.95 -8.83 15.89
C PHE A 432 -17.47 -8.72 15.68
N SER A 433 -18.00 -7.52 15.91
CA SER A 433 -19.34 -7.09 15.53
C SER A 433 -19.25 -5.66 14.96
N SER A 434 -19.70 -5.48 13.72
CA SER A 434 -19.67 -4.22 12.99
C SER A 434 -21.06 -3.86 12.51
N ASN A 435 -21.51 -2.66 12.80
CA ASN A 435 -22.82 -2.15 12.36
C ASN A 435 -22.63 -1.02 11.34
N ARG A 436 -23.52 -0.97 10.34
CA ARG A 436 -23.61 0.08 9.31
C ARG A 436 -25.03 0.59 9.24
N THR A 437 -25.24 1.85 9.61
CA THR A 437 -26.53 2.51 9.58
C THR A 437 -26.50 3.64 8.55
N TYR A 438 -27.41 3.58 7.59
CA TYR A 438 -27.66 4.61 6.60
C TYR A 438 -29.00 5.29 6.86
N SER A 439 -29.03 6.61 6.91
CA SER A 439 -30.25 7.39 7.10
C SER A 439 -30.36 8.45 6.02
N ASN A 440 -31.30 8.29 5.08
CA ASN A 440 -31.61 9.29 4.07
C ASN A 440 -32.34 10.46 4.73
N LYS A 441 -31.86 11.69 4.53
CA LYS A 441 -32.38 12.92 5.12
C LYS A 441 -33.04 13.86 4.08
N GLY A 442 -32.98 13.50 2.80
CA GLY A 442 -33.53 14.31 1.71
C GLY A 442 -34.55 13.52 0.88
N GLY A 443 -35.78 14.06 0.74
CA GLY A 443 -36.77 13.54 -0.17
C GLY A 443 -36.54 14.03 -1.59
N PHE A 444 -35.42 13.61 -2.22
CA PHE A 444 -35.20 13.95 -3.62
C PHE A 444 -36.07 13.07 -4.49
N SER A 445 -37.03 13.70 -5.17
CA SER A 445 -37.96 13.07 -6.09
C SER A 445 -37.21 12.52 -7.31
N GLY A 446 -37.41 11.31 -7.58
CA GLY A 446 -36.99 10.54 -8.72
C GLY A 446 -37.33 9.09 -8.43
N ALA A 447 -37.18 8.21 -9.37
CA ALA A 447 -37.48 6.78 -9.23
C ALA A 447 -36.56 6.08 -8.20
N ASN A 448 -35.93 6.81 -7.31
CA ASN A 448 -35.05 6.34 -6.25
C ASN A 448 -35.91 5.84 -5.10
N ALA A 449 -36.30 4.58 -5.18
CA ALA A 449 -36.83 3.84 -4.04
C ALA A 449 -35.69 3.64 -3.01
N PHE A 450 -35.16 4.75 -2.49
CA PHE A 450 -34.18 4.70 -1.40
C PHE A 450 -34.97 4.34 -0.13
N PRO A 451 -34.58 3.29 0.61
CA PRO A 451 -35.13 3.13 1.95
C PRO A 451 -34.77 4.39 2.75
N ALA A 452 -35.74 4.90 3.53
CA ALA A 452 -35.50 6.04 4.41
C ALA A 452 -34.35 5.78 5.39
N SER A 453 -34.14 4.52 5.73
CA SER A 453 -33.00 4.03 6.52
C SER A 453 -32.69 2.58 6.18
N ALA A 454 -31.43 2.20 6.32
CA ALA A 454 -30.95 0.83 6.28
C ALA A 454 -30.01 0.60 7.45
N ASN A 455 -30.03 -0.60 8.01
CA ASN A 455 -29.18 -0.98 9.13
C ASN A 455 -28.73 -2.42 8.95
N GLU A 456 -27.42 -2.63 8.86
CA GLU A 456 -26.82 -3.94 8.68
C GLU A 456 -25.78 -4.22 9.75
N THR A 457 -25.79 -5.44 10.25
CA THR A 457 -24.82 -5.92 11.25
C THR A 457 -24.06 -7.12 10.72
N TYR A 458 -22.74 -7.03 10.76
CA TYR A 458 -21.81 -8.08 10.38
C TYR A 458 -21.07 -8.55 11.62
N ALA A 459 -21.03 -9.86 11.85
CA ALA A 459 -20.30 -10.42 12.97
C ALA A 459 -19.57 -11.71 12.57
N GLY A 460 -18.56 -12.07 13.34
CA GLY A 460 -17.83 -13.30 13.08
C GLY A 460 -16.61 -13.50 13.93
N ILE A 461 -15.99 -14.66 13.71
CA ILE A 461 -14.72 -15.06 14.31
C ILE A 461 -13.76 -15.40 13.17
N ASN A 462 -12.54 -14.88 13.24
CA ASN A 462 -11.45 -15.10 12.31
C ASN A 462 -10.32 -15.82 13.06
N PRO A 463 -10.17 -17.15 12.91
CA PRO A 463 -9.12 -17.91 13.57
C PRO A 463 -7.79 -17.81 12.82
N LYS A 464 -6.70 -18.07 13.55
CA LYS A 464 -5.34 -18.22 13.03
C LYS A 464 -4.64 -19.36 13.76
N VAL A 465 -3.96 -20.23 13.01
CA VAL A 465 -3.08 -21.26 13.54
C VAL A 465 -1.85 -21.36 12.64
N GLY A 466 -0.67 -21.56 13.23
CA GLY A 466 0.56 -21.66 12.45
C GLY A 466 1.71 -22.27 13.23
N LEU A 467 2.77 -22.56 12.51
CA LEU A 467 4.02 -23.10 13.02
C LEU A 467 5.18 -22.21 12.57
N LEU A 468 6.06 -21.89 13.49
CA LEU A 468 7.34 -21.23 13.24
C LEU A 468 8.46 -22.17 13.65
N TRP A 469 9.42 -22.39 12.75
CA TRP A 469 10.66 -23.07 13.03
C TRP A 469 11.82 -22.15 12.74
N GLN A 470 12.71 -21.95 13.72
CA GLN A 470 13.86 -21.05 13.65
C GLN A 470 15.16 -21.83 13.92
N PRO A 471 15.60 -22.66 12.93
CA PRO A 471 16.78 -23.55 13.12
C PRO A 471 18.09 -22.80 13.33
N LEU A 472 18.16 -21.53 12.86
CA LEU A 472 19.29 -20.63 13.05
C LEU A 472 18.76 -19.25 13.44
N PRO A 473 19.56 -18.39 14.10
CA PRO A 473 19.12 -17.05 14.48
C PRO A 473 18.57 -16.22 13.31
N ASP A 474 19.18 -16.37 12.12
CA ASP A 474 18.83 -15.62 10.91
C ASP A 474 18.09 -16.47 9.86
N LEU A 475 17.49 -17.60 10.25
CA LEU A 475 16.73 -18.47 9.35
C LEU A 475 15.40 -18.85 9.98
N GLN A 476 14.32 -18.60 9.30
CA GLN A 476 12.98 -18.95 9.69
C GLN A 476 12.25 -19.71 8.58
N VAL A 477 11.48 -20.70 8.98
CA VAL A 477 10.49 -21.42 8.16
C VAL A 477 9.16 -21.32 8.87
N PHE A 478 8.12 -20.94 8.17
CA PHE A 478 6.79 -20.80 8.75
C PHE A 478 5.70 -21.35 7.84
N GLY A 479 4.59 -21.69 8.44
CA GLY A 479 3.37 -22.01 7.73
C GLY A 479 2.17 -21.72 8.62
N ASP A 480 1.11 -21.20 8.03
CA ASP A 480 -0.11 -20.86 8.78
C ASP A 480 -1.38 -21.00 7.95
N ILE A 481 -2.49 -21.03 8.67
CA ILE A 481 -3.85 -21.00 8.14
C ILE A 481 -4.57 -19.88 8.86
N THR A 482 -5.09 -18.92 8.10
CA THR A 482 -5.80 -17.75 8.66
C THR A 482 -7.19 -17.62 8.07
N GLY A 483 -8.14 -17.24 8.93
CA GLY A 483 -9.45 -16.74 8.52
C GLY A 483 -9.44 -15.22 8.45
N SER A 484 -10.05 -14.64 7.44
CA SER A 484 -10.26 -13.20 7.35
C SER A 484 -11.67 -12.84 6.89
N ARG A 485 -12.13 -11.64 7.27
CA ARG A 485 -13.40 -11.07 6.80
C ARG A 485 -13.28 -9.57 6.63
N ASP A 486 -13.81 -9.08 5.50
CA ASP A 486 -13.91 -7.66 5.22
C ASP A 486 -15.39 -7.27 5.12
N VAL A 487 -15.76 -6.29 5.92
CA VAL A 487 -17.12 -5.75 5.98
C VAL A 487 -17.26 -4.67 4.90
N PRO A 488 -18.37 -4.62 4.15
CA PRO A 488 -18.62 -3.55 3.21
C PRO A 488 -18.59 -2.17 3.89
N ASP A 489 -17.95 -1.20 3.25
CA ASP A 489 -18.04 0.20 3.65
C ASP A 489 -19.21 0.91 2.96
N PHE A 490 -19.44 2.19 3.27
CA PHE A 490 -20.55 2.93 2.65
C PHE A 490 -20.36 3.18 1.15
N SER A 491 -19.13 3.15 0.62
CA SER A 491 -18.89 3.24 -0.82
C SER A 491 -19.32 1.96 -1.55
N ASP A 492 -19.37 0.83 -0.87
CA ASP A 492 -19.91 -0.42 -1.40
C ASP A 492 -21.43 -0.48 -1.31
N LEU A 493 -21.97 -0.08 -0.16
CA LEU A 493 -23.39 -0.20 0.16
C LEU A 493 -24.24 0.87 -0.53
N VAL A 494 -23.67 2.08 -0.74
CA VAL A 494 -24.35 3.22 -1.38
C VAL A 494 -23.82 3.38 -2.79
N GLN A 495 -24.46 2.72 -3.74
CA GLN A 495 -24.02 2.68 -5.14
C GLN A 495 -24.77 3.70 -5.99
N GLN A 496 -24.09 4.18 -7.02
CA GLN A 496 -24.61 5.22 -7.91
C GLN A 496 -24.65 4.75 -9.36
N ASN A 497 -25.76 5.06 -10.03
CA ASN A 497 -25.90 4.91 -11.46
C ASN A 497 -26.34 6.27 -12.03
N THR A 498 -25.43 6.98 -12.69
CA THR A 498 -25.64 8.35 -13.20
C THR A 498 -26.11 9.33 -12.12
N LEU A 499 -27.39 9.64 -12.03
CA LEU A 499 -27.96 10.54 -11.01
C LEU A 499 -28.69 9.80 -9.88
N ASN A 500 -28.80 8.48 -9.99
CA ASN A 500 -29.54 7.66 -9.04
C ASN A 500 -28.60 6.97 -8.07
N THR A 501 -28.95 6.98 -6.80
CA THR A 501 -28.21 6.32 -5.73
C THR A 501 -29.07 5.22 -5.13
N THR A 502 -28.52 4.05 -4.89
CA THR A 502 -29.22 2.87 -4.35
C THR A 502 -28.43 2.28 -3.18
N PHE A 503 -29.12 1.92 -2.11
CA PHE A 503 -28.52 1.11 -1.05
C PHE A 503 -28.62 -0.37 -1.43
N VAL A 504 -27.48 -1.04 -1.51
CA VAL A 504 -27.37 -2.44 -1.90
C VAL A 504 -26.92 -3.26 -0.71
N LEU A 505 -27.67 -4.30 -0.37
CA LEU A 505 -27.29 -5.26 0.67
C LEU A 505 -26.19 -6.16 0.14
N LEU A 506 -24.98 -5.99 0.67
CA LEU A 506 -23.83 -6.82 0.37
C LEU A 506 -23.44 -7.66 1.59
N ARG A 507 -22.97 -8.87 1.34
CA ARG A 507 -22.39 -9.72 2.36
C ARG A 507 -20.95 -9.35 2.62
N ALA A 508 -20.47 -9.54 3.86
CA ALA A 508 -19.05 -9.48 4.15
C ALA A 508 -18.31 -10.59 3.41
N GLN A 509 -17.23 -10.25 2.72
CA GLN A 509 -16.37 -11.26 2.10
C GLN A 509 -15.64 -12.06 3.17
N ARG A 510 -15.35 -13.34 2.88
CA ARG A 510 -14.71 -14.29 3.81
C ARG A 510 -13.61 -15.03 3.08
N ALA A 511 -12.43 -15.09 3.66
CA ALA A 511 -11.34 -15.89 3.11
C ALA A 511 -10.76 -16.85 4.13
N VAL A 512 -10.29 -17.99 3.62
CA VAL A 512 -9.36 -18.88 4.31
C VAL A 512 -8.08 -18.87 3.49
N THR A 513 -7.00 -18.44 4.13
CA THR A 513 -5.68 -18.35 3.51
C THR A 513 -4.75 -19.38 4.10
N TYR A 514 -4.08 -20.12 3.24
CA TYR A 514 -3.00 -21.05 3.53
C TYR A 514 -1.70 -20.41 3.07
N GLU A 515 -0.70 -20.37 3.92
CA GLU A 515 0.62 -19.89 3.50
C GLU A 515 1.75 -20.73 4.07
N ALA A 516 2.85 -20.76 3.34
CA ALA A 516 4.13 -21.33 3.77
C ALA A 516 5.26 -20.51 3.21
N GLY A 517 6.27 -20.27 4.01
CA GLY A 517 7.38 -19.43 3.60
C GLY A 517 8.66 -19.66 4.37
N THR A 518 9.71 -19.03 3.88
CA THR A 518 11.01 -19.01 4.51
C THR A 518 11.62 -17.62 4.33
N ARG A 519 12.26 -17.14 5.36
CA ARG A 519 13.07 -15.91 5.32
C ARG A 519 14.35 -16.09 6.08
N GLY A 520 15.40 -15.46 5.59
CA GLY A 520 16.67 -15.59 6.25
C GLY A 520 17.82 -14.90 5.55
N ARG A 521 19.00 -15.05 6.18
CA ARG A 521 20.27 -14.62 5.65
C ARG A 521 21.33 -15.67 5.93
N ILE A 522 22.09 -16.03 4.91
CA ILE A 522 23.26 -16.90 5.01
C ILE A 522 24.39 -16.23 4.20
N ASP A 523 25.46 -15.84 4.88
CA ASP A 523 26.61 -15.13 4.30
C ASP A 523 26.19 -13.93 3.43
N ARG A 524 26.26 -14.05 2.13
CA ARG A 524 25.99 -13.00 1.14
C ARG A 524 24.57 -13.03 0.59
N LEU A 525 23.82 -14.08 0.89
CA LEU A 525 22.46 -14.27 0.38
C LEU A 525 21.43 -13.96 1.47
N SER A 526 20.48 -13.09 1.16
CA SER A 526 19.27 -12.88 1.97
C SER A 526 18.03 -13.10 1.12
N TRP A 527 16.97 -13.64 1.75
CA TRP A 527 15.72 -13.93 1.07
C TRP A 527 14.51 -13.83 1.99
N ASP A 528 13.37 -13.58 1.37
CA ASP A 528 12.03 -13.73 1.92
C ASP A 528 11.15 -14.29 0.80
N VAL A 529 10.67 -15.51 0.96
CA VAL A 529 9.86 -16.21 -0.05
C VAL A 529 8.63 -16.80 0.62
N THR A 530 7.46 -16.47 0.11
CA THR A 530 6.16 -16.96 0.58
C THR A 530 5.33 -17.47 -0.58
N LEU A 531 4.73 -18.62 -0.39
CA LEU A 531 3.68 -19.18 -1.22
C LEU A 531 2.36 -19.03 -0.46
N TYR A 532 1.31 -18.58 -1.11
CA TYR A 532 0.01 -18.45 -0.47
C TYR A 532 -1.14 -18.86 -1.41
N ARG A 533 -2.26 -19.22 -0.80
CA ARG A 533 -3.52 -19.49 -1.46
C ARG A 533 -4.69 -19.13 -0.56
N SER A 534 -5.54 -18.23 -1.04
CA SER A 534 -6.77 -17.79 -0.38
C SER A 534 -7.98 -18.27 -1.15
N GLU A 535 -8.86 -19.02 -0.49
CA GLU A 535 -10.18 -19.41 -0.99
C GLU A 535 -11.19 -18.39 -0.43
N ILE A 536 -11.82 -17.62 -1.30
CA ILE A 536 -12.66 -16.50 -0.93
C ILE A 536 -14.11 -16.78 -1.30
N ARG A 537 -15.03 -16.39 -0.43
CA ARG A 537 -16.48 -16.42 -0.67
C ARG A 537 -17.06 -15.03 -0.48
N ASP A 538 -18.06 -14.73 -1.30
CA ASP A 538 -18.77 -13.45 -1.29
C ASP A 538 -17.80 -12.26 -1.49
N GLU A 539 -16.77 -12.44 -2.33
CA GLU A 539 -15.77 -11.39 -2.55
C GLU A 539 -16.41 -10.09 -3.07
N LEU A 540 -16.01 -8.97 -2.47
CA LEU A 540 -16.49 -7.65 -2.85
C LEU A 540 -15.70 -7.16 -4.08
N ILE A 541 -16.23 -7.40 -5.26
CA ILE A 541 -15.62 -7.01 -6.54
C ILE A 541 -16.25 -5.73 -7.07
N ASN A 542 -15.42 -4.78 -7.50
CA ASN A 542 -15.86 -3.53 -8.10
C ASN A 542 -15.72 -3.56 -9.62
N PHE A 543 -16.60 -2.82 -10.30
CA PHE A 543 -16.44 -2.44 -11.70
C PHE A 543 -16.93 -1.01 -11.91
N SER A 544 -16.28 -0.28 -12.80
CA SER A 544 -16.68 1.07 -13.17
C SER A 544 -17.86 1.04 -14.14
N ILE A 545 -18.90 1.81 -13.86
CA ILE A 545 -20.11 1.91 -14.70
C ILE A 545 -19.80 2.79 -15.92
N ASN A 546 -19.21 3.95 -15.70
CA ASN A 546 -18.76 4.85 -16.75
C ASN A 546 -17.50 5.60 -16.31
N PRO A 547 -16.31 5.00 -16.52
CA PRO A 547 -15.06 5.59 -16.10
C PRO A 547 -14.73 6.90 -16.82
N GLY A 548 -15.17 7.07 -18.06
CA GLY A 548 -14.95 8.29 -18.84
C GLY A 548 -15.66 9.52 -18.26
N LEU A 549 -16.76 9.34 -17.56
CA LEU A 549 -17.45 10.41 -16.80
C LEU A 549 -17.06 10.42 -15.33
N ASN A 550 -16.14 9.54 -14.92
CA ASN A 550 -15.75 9.35 -13.53
C ASN A 550 -16.91 8.97 -12.60
N ILE A 551 -17.90 8.23 -13.14
CA ILE A 551 -18.98 7.64 -12.36
C ILE A 551 -18.39 6.45 -11.59
N PRO A 552 -18.57 6.42 -10.25
CA PRO A 552 -17.89 5.45 -9.42
C PRO A 552 -18.30 4.01 -9.71
N ALA A 553 -17.52 3.10 -9.17
CA ALA A 553 -17.73 1.67 -9.29
C ALA A 553 -19.00 1.22 -8.56
N ALA A 554 -19.69 0.25 -9.13
CA ALA A 554 -20.60 -0.60 -8.42
C ALA A 554 -19.85 -1.79 -7.81
N THR A 555 -20.34 -2.31 -6.68
CA THR A 555 -19.80 -3.48 -5.99
C THR A 555 -20.81 -4.62 -6.02
N PHE A 556 -20.32 -5.84 -6.27
CA PHE A 556 -21.11 -7.05 -6.12
C PHE A 556 -20.34 -8.10 -5.32
N ASN A 557 -21.04 -9.08 -4.76
CA ASN A 557 -20.42 -10.25 -4.15
C ASN A 557 -20.18 -11.32 -5.20
N ALA A 558 -18.94 -11.59 -5.57
CA ALA A 558 -18.58 -12.76 -6.36
C ALA A 558 -18.72 -14.02 -5.48
N PRO A 559 -19.48 -15.06 -5.93
CA PRO A 559 -19.80 -16.19 -5.07
C PRO A 559 -18.57 -16.94 -4.55
N ARG A 560 -17.60 -17.16 -5.43
CA ARG A 560 -16.33 -17.85 -5.11
C ARG A 560 -15.22 -17.31 -6.00
N THR A 561 -14.08 -17.01 -5.37
CA THR A 561 -12.85 -16.62 -6.03
C THR A 561 -11.66 -17.30 -5.37
N ARG A 562 -10.53 -17.30 -6.04
CA ARG A 562 -9.26 -17.79 -5.53
C ARG A 562 -8.17 -16.79 -5.82
N HIS A 563 -7.41 -16.45 -4.78
CA HIS A 563 -6.18 -15.68 -4.91
C HIS A 563 -5.02 -16.56 -4.47
N GLN A 564 -4.08 -16.85 -5.37
CA GLN A 564 -2.88 -17.60 -5.04
C GLN A 564 -1.67 -16.95 -5.71
N GLY A 565 -0.49 -17.17 -5.13
CA GLY A 565 0.70 -16.55 -5.69
C GLY A 565 1.99 -16.89 -4.98
N VAL A 566 3.04 -16.27 -5.52
CA VAL A 566 4.41 -16.30 -5.00
C VAL A 566 4.83 -14.88 -4.69
N GLU A 567 5.40 -14.68 -3.53
CA GLU A 567 6.01 -13.44 -3.07
C GLU A 567 7.48 -13.73 -2.80
N ALA A 568 8.40 -13.11 -3.51
CA ALA A 568 9.83 -13.37 -3.36
C ALA A 568 10.64 -12.07 -3.39
N ALA A 569 11.48 -11.89 -2.41
CA ALA A 569 12.57 -10.92 -2.40
C ALA A 569 13.89 -11.66 -2.12
N ILE A 570 14.85 -11.52 -3.01
CA ILE A 570 16.16 -12.15 -2.89
C ILE A 570 17.22 -11.08 -3.12
N ALA A 571 18.20 -10.97 -2.23
CA ALA A 571 19.34 -10.09 -2.39
C ALA A 571 20.66 -10.86 -2.22
N LEU A 572 21.61 -10.56 -3.10
CA LEU A 572 22.92 -11.18 -3.13
C LEU A 572 24.01 -10.10 -3.15
N ASP A 573 24.92 -10.15 -2.17
CA ASP A 573 26.15 -9.36 -2.17
C ASP A 573 27.10 -9.92 -3.22
N LEU A 574 27.11 -9.32 -4.41
CA LEU A 574 27.93 -9.79 -5.54
C LEU A 574 29.42 -9.58 -5.30
N ALA A 575 29.80 -8.43 -4.75
CA ALA A 575 31.16 -8.06 -4.49
C ALA A 575 31.26 -7.13 -3.28
N ARG A 576 32.37 -7.27 -2.55
CA ARG A 576 32.81 -6.35 -1.49
C ARG A 576 34.23 -5.94 -1.76
N ASP A 577 34.60 -4.73 -1.37
CA ASP A 577 35.96 -4.20 -1.53
C ASP A 577 36.46 -4.23 -3.01
N LEU A 578 35.52 -3.92 -3.97
CA LEU A 578 35.78 -4.01 -5.40
C LEU A 578 36.64 -2.84 -5.94
N ILE A 579 36.27 -1.61 -5.54
CA ILE A 579 36.91 -0.36 -5.94
C ILE A 579 37.73 0.22 -4.78
N GLY A 580 37.19 0.11 -3.56
CA GLY A 580 37.80 0.60 -2.33
C GLY A 580 37.34 -0.20 -1.12
N THR A 581 38.10 -0.13 -0.03
CA THR A 581 37.79 -0.85 1.21
C THR A 581 36.45 -0.41 1.78
N GLY A 582 35.52 -1.35 1.98
CA GLY A 582 34.21 -1.13 2.57
C GLY A 582 33.15 -0.77 1.54
N ASP A 583 33.41 -0.89 0.25
CA ASP A 583 32.35 -0.82 -0.76
C ASP A 583 31.61 -2.16 -0.92
N ALA A 584 30.40 -2.08 -1.47
CA ALA A 584 29.58 -3.26 -1.75
C ALA A 584 28.75 -3.09 -3.02
N VAL A 585 28.62 -4.18 -3.75
CA VAL A 585 27.69 -4.32 -4.88
C VAL A 585 26.65 -5.38 -4.53
N VAL A 586 25.39 -4.97 -4.46
CA VAL A 586 24.28 -5.85 -4.12
C VAL A 586 23.30 -5.90 -5.29
N VAL A 587 22.90 -7.09 -5.71
CA VAL A 587 21.76 -7.28 -6.61
C VAL A 587 20.56 -7.76 -5.82
N SER A 588 19.40 -7.11 -6.03
CA SER A 588 18.13 -7.50 -5.42
C SER A 588 17.11 -7.79 -6.51
N GLN A 589 16.39 -8.90 -6.35
CA GLN A 589 15.29 -9.31 -7.20
C GLN A 589 14.03 -9.41 -6.36
N ILE A 590 13.02 -8.63 -6.71
CA ILE A 590 11.68 -8.70 -6.15
C ILE A 590 10.76 -9.29 -7.22
N TRP A 591 9.94 -10.28 -6.84
CA TRP A 591 8.96 -10.90 -7.73
C TRP A 591 7.66 -11.15 -6.98
N THR A 592 6.58 -10.71 -7.59
CA THR A 592 5.22 -11.01 -7.15
C THR A 592 4.49 -11.68 -8.30
N HIS A 593 4.03 -12.92 -8.07
CA HIS A 593 3.17 -13.65 -8.99
C HIS A 593 1.75 -13.69 -8.45
N ASN A 594 0.77 -13.27 -9.24
CA ASN A 594 -0.64 -13.17 -8.88
C ASN A 594 -1.46 -14.05 -9.81
N ASP A 595 -2.11 -15.06 -9.28
CA ASP A 595 -3.02 -15.94 -10.00
C ASP A 595 -4.41 -15.87 -9.35
N PHE A 596 -5.23 -14.89 -9.80
CA PHE A 596 -6.52 -14.55 -9.21
C PHE A 596 -7.65 -14.83 -10.18
N HIS A 597 -8.59 -15.68 -9.79
CA HIS A 597 -9.66 -16.17 -10.66
C HIS A 597 -11.01 -16.19 -9.96
N PHE A 598 -12.05 -15.94 -10.73
CA PHE A 598 -13.38 -16.40 -10.40
C PHE A 598 -13.42 -17.93 -10.42
N LEU A 599 -14.34 -18.55 -9.70
CA LEU A 599 -14.52 -20.00 -9.66
C LEU A 599 -15.97 -20.35 -9.96
N ALA A 600 -16.22 -20.84 -11.19
CA ALA A 600 -17.54 -21.17 -11.69
C ALA A 600 -18.56 -20.03 -11.45
N ASP A 601 -18.15 -18.79 -11.70
CA ASP A 601 -19.02 -17.62 -11.58
C ASP A 601 -20.09 -17.68 -12.69
N PRO A 602 -21.38 -17.37 -12.39
CA PRO A 602 -22.44 -17.48 -13.39
C PRO A 602 -22.30 -16.50 -14.55
N VAL A 603 -21.52 -15.41 -14.43
CA VAL A 603 -21.31 -14.39 -15.46
C VAL A 603 -19.91 -14.50 -16.05
N PHE A 604 -18.89 -14.68 -15.22
CA PHE A 604 -17.48 -14.62 -15.61
C PHE A 604 -16.79 -16.00 -15.68
N GLY A 605 -17.49 -17.09 -15.30
CA GLY A 605 -16.92 -18.44 -15.33
C GLY A 605 -15.68 -18.58 -14.44
N ASP A 606 -14.57 -18.98 -15.02
CA ASP A 606 -13.26 -19.12 -14.36
C ASP A 606 -12.27 -18.05 -14.86
N ASN A 607 -12.75 -16.90 -15.30
CA ASN A 607 -11.93 -15.81 -15.79
C ASN A 607 -10.98 -15.27 -14.71
N GLN A 608 -9.87 -14.73 -15.18
CA GLN A 608 -8.95 -13.97 -14.32
C GLN A 608 -9.62 -12.69 -13.81
N ILE A 609 -9.47 -12.38 -12.53
CA ILE A 609 -9.94 -11.12 -11.97
C ILE A 609 -9.10 -10.00 -12.56
N ALA A 610 -9.78 -9.00 -13.16
CA ALA A 610 -9.12 -7.91 -13.88
C ALA A 610 -8.49 -6.86 -12.95
N GLY A 611 -7.58 -6.05 -13.46
CA GLY A 611 -7.02 -4.87 -12.79
C GLY A 611 -5.64 -5.07 -12.15
N ILE A 612 -5.15 -6.31 -12.04
CA ILE A 612 -3.79 -6.60 -11.54
C ILE A 612 -3.04 -7.46 -12.55
N PRO A 613 -1.77 -7.16 -12.88
CA PRO A 613 -0.94 -8.00 -13.73
C PRO A 613 -0.55 -9.31 -13.00
N ARG A 614 -0.33 -10.35 -13.79
CA ARG A 614 0.03 -11.65 -13.24
C ARG A 614 1.42 -11.66 -12.61
N ASP A 615 2.38 -11.06 -13.28
CA ASP A 615 3.77 -10.98 -12.83
C ASP A 615 4.22 -9.53 -12.73
N VAL A 616 4.83 -9.20 -11.61
CA VAL A 616 5.48 -7.92 -11.33
C VAL A 616 6.89 -8.21 -10.84
N LEU A 617 7.88 -7.73 -11.57
CA LEU A 617 9.29 -7.94 -11.25
C LEU A 617 9.99 -6.60 -11.08
N ARG A 618 10.92 -6.56 -10.14
CA ARG A 618 11.82 -5.43 -9.95
C ARG A 618 13.21 -5.95 -9.67
N THR A 619 14.18 -5.53 -10.49
CA THR A 619 15.59 -5.82 -10.31
C THR A 619 16.31 -4.53 -9.94
N VAL A 620 17.09 -4.55 -8.89
CA VAL A 620 17.89 -3.41 -8.42
C VAL A 620 19.34 -3.85 -8.28
N LEU A 621 20.26 -3.07 -8.86
CA LEU A 621 21.68 -3.22 -8.63
C LEU A 621 22.16 -2.01 -7.82
N THR A 622 22.64 -2.23 -6.61
CA THR A 622 23.12 -1.14 -5.74
C THR A 622 24.62 -1.22 -5.57
N TYR A 623 25.30 -0.14 -5.87
CA TYR A 623 26.68 0.11 -5.44
C TYR A 623 26.67 1.14 -4.32
N ARG A 624 27.41 0.88 -3.25
CA ARG A 624 27.59 1.81 -2.13
C ARG A 624 29.06 1.77 -1.70
N ASN A 625 29.65 2.92 -1.47
CA ASN A 625 30.99 3.01 -0.90
C ASN A 625 30.96 3.54 0.55
N ARG A 626 32.09 3.45 1.23
CA ARG A 626 32.25 3.89 2.62
C ARG A 626 32.23 5.42 2.76
N GLU A 627 32.52 6.15 1.71
CA GLU A 627 32.61 7.62 1.70
C GLU A 627 31.21 8.27 1.64
N GLY A 628 30.16 7.48 1.42
CA GLY A 628 28.77 7.94 1.37
C GLY A 628 28.15 7.97 -0.04
N PHE A 629 28.94 7.69 -1.10
CA PHE A 629 28.38 7.58 -2.45
C PHE A 629 27.59 6.30 -2.63
N HIS A 630 26.41 6.42 -3.24
CA HIS A 630 25.62 5.27 -3.65
C HIS A 630 24.96 5.51 -5.01
N VAL A 631 24.75 4.44 -5.77
CA VAL A 631 24.01 4.45 -7.03
C VAL A 631 23.25 3.14 -7.21
N SER A 632 21.98 3.25 -7.64
CA SER A 632 21.07 2.12 -7.74
C SER A 632 20.27 2.18 -9.04
N PRO A 633 20.80 1.71 -10.18
CA PRO A 633 20.00 1.41 -11.35
C PRO A 633 18.98 0.31 -11.05
N SER A 634 17.77 0.45 -11.59
CA SER A 634 16.71 -0.55 -11.42
C SER A 634 15.81 -0.66 -12.63
N VAL A 635 15.21 -1.84 -12.80
CA VAL A 635 14.22 -2.12 -13.83
C VAL A 635 12.94 -2.61 -13.16
N ASP A 636 11.84 -1.89 -13.37
CA ASP A 636 10.49 -2.34 -13.03
C ASP A 636 9.91 -2.99 -14.29
N TRP A 637 9.54 -4.28 -14.22
CA TRP A 637 9.10 -5.04 -15.36
C TRP A 637 7.76 -5.75 -15.10
N VAL A 638 6.80 -5.48 -15.96
CA VAL A 638 5.50 -6.14 -16.03
C VAL A 638 5.44 -6.83 -17.40
N PRO A 639 5.74 -8.13 -17.50
CA PRO A 639 5.83 -8.84 -18.77
C PRO A 639 4.53 -8.81 -19.57
N GLN A 640 3.41 -8.92 -18.86
CA GLN A 640 2.06 -8.85 -19.40
C GLN A 640 1.21 -7.94 -18.54
N GLY A 641 0.59 -6.94 -19.15
CA GLY A 641 -0.32 -6.05 -18.46
C GLY A 641 -1.59 -6.75 -17.97
N ALA A 642 -2.35 -6.08 -17.12
CA ALA A 642 -3.60 -6.59 -16.59
C ALA A 642 -4.72 -6.64 -17.63
N PHE A 643 -5.76 -7.45 -17.38
CA PHE A 643 -7.02 -7.31 -18.07
C PHE A 643 -7.76 -6.05 -17.62
N ALA A 644 -8.40 -5.36 -18.56
CA ALA A 644 -9.19 -4.16 -18.30
C ALA A 644 -10.64 -4.48 -17.92
N ASP A 645 -11.06 -5.74 -18.12
CA ASP A 645 -12.43 -6.19 -17.91
C ASP A 645 -12.48 -7.61 -17.34
N HIS A 646 -13.54 -7.89 -16.57
CA HIS A 646 -13.76 -9.20 -15.97
C HIS A 646 -14.12 -10.28 -17.02
N ALA A 647 -14.58 -9.88 -18.22
CA ALA A 647 -14.78 -10.78 -19.34
C ALA A 647 -13.46 -11.23 -19.97
N ASN A 648 -12.31 -10.69 -19.58
CA ASN A 648 -10.97 -10.94 -20.10
C ASN A 648 -10.85 -10.69 -21.62
N SER A 649 -11.62 -9.72 -22.14
CA SER A 649 -11.65 -9.41 -23.56
C SER A 649 -10.60 -8.39 -24.01
N LEU A 650 -10.11 -7.56 -23.08
CA LEU A 650 -9.12 -6.52 -23.35
C LEU A 650 -7.99 -6.57 -22.31
N ARG A 651 -6.75 -6.67 -22.81
CA ARG A 651 -5.55 -6.63 -21.97
C ARG A 651 -4.70 -5.43 -22.34
N VAL A 652 -4.15 -4.72 -21.34
CA VAL A 652 -3.19 -3.65 -21.61
C VAL A 652 -1.80 -4.23 -21.91
N PRO A 653 -0.94 -3.53 -22.68
CA PRO A 653 0.43 -3.99 -22.93
C PRO A 653 1.26 -4.11 -21.64
N GLY A 654 2.23 -5.03 -21.63
CA GLY A 654 3.30 -5.06 -20.65
C GLY A 654 4.28 -3.90 -20.84
N TYR A 655 5.14 -3.67 -19.83
CA TYR A 655 6.11 -2.58 -19.88
C TYR A 655 7.37 -2.89 -19.04
N ALA A 656 8.44 -2.16 -19.34
CA ALA A 656 9.66 -2.13 -18.54
C ALA A 656 10.13 -0.70 -18.36
N LEU A 657 10.43 -0.30 -17.13
CA LEU A 657 10.86 1.04 -16.75
C LEU A 657 12.28 0.99 -16.23
N LEU A 658 13.19 1.68 -16.89
CA LEU A 658 14.56 1.86 -16.40
C LEU A 658 14.62 3.09 -15.52
N ASN A 659 15.12 2.92 -14.28
CA ASN A 659 15.29 4.00 -13.32
C ASN A 659 16.73 4.01 -12.79
N VAL A 660 17.21 5.17 -12.38
CA VAL A 660 18.52 5.32 -11.71
C VAL A 660 18.35 6.27 -10.54
N GLN A 661 18.76 5.81 -9.38
CA GLN A 661 18.89 6.62 -8.19
C GLN A 661 20.38 6.75 -7.84
N ALA A 662 20.83 7.93 -7.46
CA ALA A 662 22.19 8.16 -6.97
C ALA A 662 22.16 9.20 -5.84
N GLY A 663 23.10 9.11 -4.95
CA GLY A 663 23.23 10.07 -3.86
C GLY A 663 24.59 10.06 -3.20
N TYR A 664 24.78 11.03 -2.33
CA TYR A 664 25.99 11.17 -1.53
C TYR A 664 25.64 11.66 -0.13
N ASP A 665 26.06 10.88 0.86
CA ASP A 665 25.91 11.20 2.28
C ASP A 665 27.20 11.80 2.81
N PHE A 666 27.19 13.10 3.07
CA PHE A 666 28.34 13.78 3.68
C PHE A 666 28.41 13.47 5.18
N GLN A 667 29.62 13.35 5.72
CA GLN A 667 29.82 13.03 7.14
C GLN A 667 29.34 14.10 8.12
N ASN A 668 28.97 15.28 7.62
CA ASN A 668 28.48 16.41 8.40
C ASN A 668 26.94 16.44 8.56
N GLY A 669 26.24 15.37 8.24
CA GLY A 669 24.78 15.27 8.32
C GLY A 669 24.02 15.84 7.12
N VAL A 670 24.74 16.25 6.06
CA VAL A 670 24.14 16.66 4.79
C VAL A 670 24.09 15.47 3.84
N SER A 671 23.00 15.29 3.12
CA SER A 671 22.91 14.34 1.99
C SER A 671 22.28 15.00 0.78
N VAL A 672 22.68 14.54 -0.39
CA VAL A 672 22.13 14.95 -1.69
C VAL A 672 21.74 13.72 -2.50
N PHE A 673 20.70 13.82 -3.29
CA PHE A 673 20.27 12.72 -4.16
C PHE A 673 19.75 13.20 -5.51
N VAL A 674 19.76 12.30 -6.49
CA VAL A 674 19.07 12.41 -7.77
C VAL A 674 18.29 11.10 -7.99
N ASP A 675 17.02 11.22 -8.40
CA ASP A 675 16.12 10.11 -8.72
C ASP A 675 15.58 10.32 -10.14
N ALA A 676 16.10 9.55 -11.09
CA ALA A 676 15.73 9.59 -12.49
C ALA A 676 14.86 8.37 -12.82
N ARG A 677 13.63 8.60 -13.25
CA ARG A 677 12.58 7.59 -13.45
C ARG A 677 12.21 7.48 -14.90
N ASN A 678 11.89 6.26 -15.33
CA ASN A 678 11.46 5.95 -16.70
C ASN A 678 12.40 6.58 -17.76
N LEU A 679 13.70 6.35 -17.64
CA LEU A 679 14.73 6.98 -18.49
C LEU A 679 14.53 6.72 -19.98
N THR A 680 13.92 5.60 -20.33
CA THR A 680 13.59 5.19 -21.69
C THR A 680 12.35 5.89 -22.26
N ASP A 681 11.63 6.66 -21.43
CA ASP A 681 10.34 7.30 -21.74
C ASP A 681 9.30 6.29 -22.26
N ALA A 682 9.28 5.08 -21.66
CA ALA A 682 8.36 4.04 -22.03
C ALA A 682 6.90 4.48 -21.77
N ARG A 683 6.03 4.21 -22.73
CA ARG A 683 4.59 4.50 -22.66
C ARG A 683 3.88 3.29 -22.06
N TYR A 684 3.13 3.47 -20.99
CA TYR A 684 2.47 2.38 -20.28
C TYR A 684 1.19 2.85 -19.61
N VAL A 685 0.36 1.88 -19.24
CA VAL A 685 -0.82 2.09 -18.41
C VAL A 685 -0.46 1.76 -16.97
N SER A 686 -0.60 2.73 -16.07
CA SER A 686 -0.25 2.57 -14.65
C SER A 686 -1.39 1.98 -13.83
N ASP A 687 -2.65 2.32 -14.16
CA ASP A 687 -3.84 1.80 -13.49
C ASP A 687 -5.04 1.73 -14.45
N ILE A 688 -6.05 0.95 -14.07
CA ILE A 688 -7.24 0.68 -14.89
C ILE A 688 -8.49 0.81 -14.01
N SER A 689 -9.47 1.60 -14.47
CA SER A 689 -10.83 1.55 -13.96
C SER A 689 -11.55 0.35 -14.60
N VAL A 690 -11.51 -0.80 -13.94
CA VAL A 690 -12.01 -2.07 -14.47
C VAL A 690 -13.49 -1.98 -14.84
N VAL A 691 -13.85 -2.51 -16.02
CA VAL A 691 -15.23 -2.63 -16.48
C VAL A 691 -15.65 -4.11 -16.51
N THR A 692 -16.93 -4.39 -16.70
CA THR A 692 -17.43 -5.78 -16.76
C THR A 692 -17.00 -6.48 -18.04
N ASP A 693 -17.23 -5.84 -19.20
CA ASP A 693 -16.88 -6.35 -20.54
C ASP A 693 -16.58 -5.17 -21.47
N ALA A 694 -15.33 -5.06 -21.91
CA ALA A 694 -14.88 -3.97 -22.77
C ALA A 694 -15.56 -3.96 -24.15
N ARG A 695 -16.05 -5.11 -24.65
CA ARG A 695 -16.75 -5.24 -25.93
C ARG A 695 -18.12 -4.59 -25.92
N THR A 696 -18.73 -4.44 -24.74
CA THR A 696 -20.07 -3.83 -24.59
C THR A 696 -20.03 -2.31 -24.50
N VAL A 697 -18.83 -1.72 -24.36
CA VAL A 697 -18.65 -0.28 -24.27
C VAL A 697 -18.51 0.32 -25.67
N ALA A 698 -19.52 1.07 -26.13
CA ALA A 698 -19.51 1.71 -27.44
C ALA A 698 -18.28 2.66 -27.58
N GLY A 699 -17.51 2.48 -28.65
CA GLY A 699 -16.27 3.24 -28.87
C GLY A 699 -15.06 2.79 -28.04
N GLY A 700 -15.22 1.71 -27.26
CA GLY A 700 -14.21 1.19 -26.34
C GLY A 700 -14.15 1.93 -25.00
N PRO A 701 -13.60 1.30 -23.95
CA PRO A 701 -13.58 1.89 -22.62
C PRO A 701 -12.60 3.07 -22.51
N VAL A 702 -13.06 4.15 -21.90
CA VAL A 702 -12.23 5.29 -21.48
C VAL A 702 -11.87 5.06 -20.01
N ALA A 703 -10.98 4.10 -19.76
CA ALA A 703 -10.78 3.49 -18.44
C ALA A 703 -9.32 3.45 -17.97
N PHE A 704 -8.40 4.06 -18.71
CA PHE A 704 -6.96 3.86 -18.53
C PHE A 704 -6.29 5.11 -17.96
N TYR A 705 -5.42 4.90 -16.96
CA TYR A 705 -4.54 5.91 -16.42
C TYR A 705 -3.17 5.73 -17.07
N PRO A 706 -2.66 6.75 -17.79
CA PRO A 706 -1.32 6.68 -18.37
C PRO A 706 -0.26 6.74 -17.27
N GLY A 707 0.80 5.97 -17.43
CA GLY A 707 1.96 6.06 -16.56
C GLY A 707 2.76 7.34 -16.84
N VAL A 708 3.46 7.80 -15.81
CA VAL A 708 4.29 9.00 -15.87
C VAL A 708 5.47 8.78 -16.82
N GLY A 709 5.72 9.71 -17.73
CA GLY A 709 6.86 9.72 -18.63
C GLY A 709 8.19 9.92 -17.90
N ARG A 710 9.26 10.13 -18.67
CA ARG A 710 10.58 10.39 -18.08
C ARG A 710 10.52 11.58 -17.14
N SER A 711 11.08 11.38 -15.92
CA SER A 711 11.12 12.41 -14.88
C SER A 711 12.41 12.34 -14.08
N ILE A 712 12.88 13.50 -13.62
CA ILE A 712 14.09 13.60 -12.79
C ILE A 712 13.75 14.52 -11.62
N PHE A 713 14.11 14.04 -10.43
CA PHE A 713 14.01 14.78 -9.18
C PHE A 713 15.37 14.80 -8.49
N GLY A 714 15.61 15.84 -7.70
CA GLY A 714 16.79 15.93 -6.86
C GLY A 714 16.44 16.58 -5.54
N GLY A 715 17.27 16.36 -4.54
CA GLY A 715 17.03 16.96 -3.24
C GLY A 715 18.29 17.05 -2.39
N ILE A 716 18.19 17.90 -1.40
CA ILE A 716 19.18 18.09 -0.34
C ILE A 716 18.49 17.97 1.01
N ARG A 717 19.12 17.23 1.91
CA ARG A 717 18.70 17.07 3.31
C ARG A 717 19.86 17.45 4.21
N ALA A 718 19.58 18.23 5.25
CA ALA A 718 20.54 18.56 6.31
C ALA A 718 19.94 18.15 7.66
N GLY A 719 20.67 17.32 8.42
CA GLY A 719 20.34 16.92 9.79
C GLY A 719 21.35 17.58 10.76
N PHE A 720 20.87 18.29 11.81
CA PHE A 720 21.73 19.02 12.75
C PHE A 720 21.12 19.14 14.14
#